data_334c81056a7e60a3fdc562c38543b4ec
#
_entry.id   334c81056a7e60a3fdc562c38543b4ec
#
_cell.length_a   1.000
_cell.length_b   1.000
_cell.length_c   1.000
_cell.angle_alpha   90.00
_cell.angle_beta   90.00
_cell.angle_gamma   90.00
#
_symmetry.space_group_name_H-M   'P 1'
#
loop_
_entity.id
_entity.type
_entity.pdbx_description
1 polymer ?
#
loop_
_entity_poly.entity_id
_entity_poly.type
_entity_poly.pdbx_seq_one_letter_code
_entity_poly.pdbx_strand_id
1 'polypeptide(L)'
;MKFAKRLILVLIGVIFCIFTLFGIYYFSVTSGVTLQPEKLCFSSKNITVYDKDLTRVDGFNDKLMTAPIESIPKKTQLAFVDTEDKRFFSHGGFDYKRIVKATLSNLKSGGFKEGASTISQQLIKNTHLTHEKTLKRKLKEWKLTRVLEKNYSKQEILEKYLNTIYFGHNCFGIASASNFYFGKRTSELDIADSAILAGLLKSPNNYSPFKNPQKCKTRKETVLSLMYKNGSITKEELKTALEKPLPTPSEKSDGNGAYAHFVFDELTEIAENKQFTLGGNIEIFTYLDQGLQEYLCKLLKDHATSDISASVLDTELHGITACYSTVGNIKRLPGSIIKPLLVYAPAIEQDLISPATPILDEKTEFGGYSPENYDKSYHGYTSARDCLAKSLNIPAVKILQSLGVNTGAEYLKKMNLAIEKEDLTLPLALGGMKNGFSLNELINAYATFPNQGIFEKAEFIKEIKIDGVTIYASEEKNQRVFSEETAYLTTDMLKTTVKSGTAKKLRSLPFDIAGKTGTVGTAKGNTDAYALSYTTKNTVGVWIGNANNSQIPYTGGGLPCNYLYNINEYLYDKHSKNIPTFSIPNGVVEKEIDKTSYYDTHNILLADPNSPADYKITELFKNSAIPTKTSDLFTNPSIIPPILQFLDNQVVITFDKTCPRFYKYKIIRYDYATHTTVYCGEYLERFVDSKVEKNKNYIYTVTPIFNDTLGNTITLPAITTKIGENIIDDNKILDKPWWDY
;
A
#
# COMPACT_ATOMS: atom_id res chain seq x y z
N MET A 1 -33.31 43.51 -58.21
CA MET A 1 -34.27 43.57 -57.07
C MET A 1 -35.09 42.30 -56.82
N LYS A 2 -35.76 41.72 -57.82
CA LYS A 2 -36.61 40.52 -57.63
C LYS A 2 -35.81 39.26 -57.13
N PHE A 3 -34.59 39.03 -57.56
CA PHE A 3 -33.72 37.93 -57.12
C PHE A 3 -33.28 38.06 -55.64
N ALA A 4 -32.87 39.26 -55.20
CA ALA A 4 -32.50 39.53 -53.84
C ALA A 4 -33.68 39.35 -52.85
N LYS A 5 -34.92 39.78 -53.25
CA LYS A 5 -36.12 39.52 -52.44
C LYS A 5 -36.46 38.02 -52.30
N ARG A 6 -36.31 37.25 -53.38
CA ARG A 6 -36.50 35.79 -53.32
C ARG A 6 -35.47 35.10 -52.42
N LEU A 7 -34.17 35.50 -52.49
CA LEU A 7 -33.11 34.97 -51.66
C LEU A 7 -33.37 35.27 -50.18
N ILE A 8 -33.83 36.51 -49.83
CA ILE A 8 -34.18 36.92 -48.48
C ILE A 8 -35.36 36.06 -47.95
N LEU A 9 -36.43 35.84 -48.79
CA LEU A 9 -37.54 34.98 -48.38
C LEU A 9 -37.17 33.56 -48.13
N VAL A 10 -36.31 32.99 -48.98
CA VAL A 10 -35.76 31.63 -48.75
C VAL A 10 -34.93 31.56 -47.46
N LEU A 11 -34.10 32.56 -47.21
CA LEU A 11 -33.29 32.67 -45.99
C LEU A 11 -34.19 32.75 -44.73
N ILE A 12 -35.25 33.55 -44.79
CA ILE A 12 -36.22 33.66 -43.71
C ILE A 12 -36.95 32.32 -43.50
N GLY A 13 -37.33 31.64 -44.59
CA GLY A 13 -37.97 30.30 -44.53
C GLY A 13 -37.04 29.25 -43.87
N VAL A 14 -35.76 29.23 -44.24
CA VAL A 14 -34.75 28.33 -43.64
C VAL A 14 -34.54 28.65 -42.15
N ILE A 15 -34.44 29.94 -41.79
CA ILE A 15 -34.32 30.36 -40.40
C ILE A 15 -35.55 29.94 -39.59
N PHE A 16 -36.75 30.12 -40.14
CA PHE A 16 -38.02 29.70 -39.50
C PHE A 16 -38.04 28.17 -39.30
N CYS A 17 -37.67 27.39 -40.29
CA CYS A 17 -37.58 25.92 -40.17
C CYS A 17 -36.59 25.48 -39.08
N ILE A 18 -35.40 26.12 -39.01
CA ILE A 18 -34.41 25.88 -37.98
C ILE A 18 -34.99 26.18 -36.59
N PHE A 19 -35.66 27.32 -36.40
CA PHE A 19 -36.26 27.66 -35.13
C PHE A 19 -37.38 26.69 -34.74
N THR A 20 -38.17 26.24 -35.70
CA THR A 20 -39.26 25.29 -35.44
C THR A 20 -38.70 23.93 -35.03
N LEU A 21 -37.72 23.42 -35.75
CA LEU A 21 -37.03 22.15 -35.40
C LEU A 21 -36.38 22.23 -34.03
N PHE A 22 -35.70 23.34 -33.74
CA PHE A 22 -35.11 23.60 -32.42
C PHE A 22 -36.18 23.66 -31.32
N GLY A 23 -37.30 24.29 -31.57
CA GLY A 23 -38.46 24.34 -30.64
C GLY A 23 -39.02 22.93 -30.32
N ILE A 24 -39.21 22.12 -31.36
CA ILE A 24 -39.65 20.72 -31.21
C ILE A 24 -38.61 19.94 -30.38
N TYR A 25 -37.34 20.06 -30.74
CA TYR A 25 -36.25 19.38 -30.01
C TYR A 25 -36.20 19.85 -28.54
N TYR A 26 -36.26 21.19 -28.30
CA TYR A 26 -36.30 21.72 -26.93
C TYR A 26 -37.46 21.18 -26.13
N PHE A 27 -38.68 21.17 -26.70
CA PHE A 27 -39.88 20.63 -26.03
C PHE A 27 -39.73 19.12 -25.74
N SER A 28 -39.26 18.35 -26.70
CA SER A 28 -38.98 16.91 -26.55
C SER A 28 -37.99 16.63 -25.40
N VAL A 29 -36.87 17.38 -25.33
CA VAL A 29 -35.82 17.17 -24.33
C VAL A 29 -36.24 17.65 -22.93
N THR A 30 -37.09 18.67 -22.86
CA THR A 30 -37.50 19.30 -21.59
C THR A 30 -38.88 18.86 -21.10
N SER A 31 -39.67 18.12 -21.91
CA SER A 31 -40.93 17.54 -21.49
C SER A 31 -40.73 16.64 -20.27
N GLY A 32 -41.58 16.79 -19.22
CA GLY A 32 -41.47 16.03 -17.98
C GLY A 32 -40.40 16.47 -16.99
N VAL A 33 -39.50 17.41 -17.35
CA VAL A 33 -38.51 17.96 -16.43
C VAL A 33 -39.15 19.02 -15.54
N THR A 34 -39.23 18.76 -14.22
CA THR A 34 -39.79 19.64 -13.21
C THR A 34 -38.77 20.03 -12.16
N LEU A 35 -38.94 21.22 -11.57
CA LEU A 35 -38.14 21.65 -10.43
C LEU A 35 -38.64 20.90 -9.18
N GLN A 36 -37.74 20.26 -8.47
CA GLN A 36 -38.02 19.53 -7.24
C GLN A 36 -37.48 20.35 -6.06
N PRO A 37 -38.32 21.03 -5.27
CA PRO A 37 -37.88 21.92 -4.19
C PRO A 37 -37.01 21.24 -3.14
N GLU A 38 -37.27 19.97 -2.86
CA GLU A 38 -36.54 19.13 -1.92
C GLU A 38 -35.07 18.94 -2.32
N LYS A 39 -34.76 18.98 -3.60
CA LYS A 39 -33.38 18.88 -4.12
C LYS A 39 -32.59 20.19 -4.02
N LEU A 40 -33.29 21.31 -3.79
CA LEU A 40 -32.62 22.62 -3.66
C LEU A 40 -31.97 22.86 -2.29
N CYS A 41 -32.19 21.96 -1.35
CA CYS A 41 -31.58 22.02 -0.02
C CYS A 41 -30.78 20.74 0.21
N PHE A 42 -29.47 20.83 0.26
CA PHE A 42 -28.63 19.74 0.72
C PHE A 42 -28.70 19.74 2.25
N SER A 43 -29.38 18.76 2.82
CA SER A 43 -29.59 18.66 4.27
C SER A 43 -29.07 17.32 4.77
N SER A 44 -28.56 17.31 5.98
CA SER A 44 -28.20 16.07 6.69
C SER A 44 -29.32 15.02 6.72
N LYS A 45 -30.57 15.45 6.62
CA LYS A 45 -31.75 14.57 6.61
C LYS A 45 -31.86 13.70 5.35
N ASN A 46 -31.15 14.04 4.27
CA ASN A 46 -31.25 13.38 2.98
C ASN A 46 -30.12 12.38 2.73
N ILE A 47 -29.16 12.23 3.65
CA ILE A 47 -28.10 11.24 3.55
C ILE A 47 -28.27 10.22 4.67
N THR A 48 -28.34 8.95 4.32
CA THR A 48 -28.32 7.83 5.27
C THR A 48 -27.11 6.99 4.98
N VAL A 49 -26.32 6.69 6.00
CA VAL A 49 -25.15 5.84 5.90
C VAL A 49 -25.42 4.54 6.64
N TYR A 50 -25.05 3.44 6.00
CA TYR A 50 -25.15 2.10 6.54
C TYR A 50 -23.74 1.51 6.70
N ASP A 51 -23.56 0.74 7.78
CA ASP A 51 -22.34 -0.02 8.03
C ASP A 51 -22.32 -1.33 7.22
N LYS A 52 -21.26 -2.14 7.43
CA LYS A 52 -21.09 -3.43 6.74
C LYS A 52 -22.24 -4.43 7.00
N ASP A 53 -22.94 -4.31 8.13
CA ASP A 53 -24.04 -5.17 8.55
C ASP A 53 -25.41 -4.57 8.20
N LEU A 54 -25.45 -3.53 7.36
CA LEU A 54 -26.64 -2.78 6.93
C LEU A 54 -27.35 -2.05 8.09
N THR A 55 -26.65 -1.81 9.18
CA THR A 55 -27.16 -1.01 10.29
C THR A 55 -26.93 0.47 10.00
N ARG A 56 -27.95 1.29 10.27
CA ARG A 56 -27.82 2.74 10.10
C ARG A 56 -26.80 3.29 11.07
N VAL A 57 -25.92 4.16 10.57
CA VAL A 57 -24.92 4.85 11.35
C VAL A 57 -25.42 6.23 11.73
N ASP A 58 -25.71 6.43 13.01
CA ASP A 58 -26.15 7.73 13.53
C ASP A 58 -24.95 8.67 13.73
N GLY A 59 -25.21 10.00 13.70
CA GLY A 59 -24.18 11.02 13.89
C GLY A 59 -23.22 11.24 12.71
N PHE A 60 -23.33 10.43 11.66
CA PHE A 60 -22.48 10.54 10.47
C PHE A 60 -22.65 11.90 9.76
N ASN A 61 -23.84 12.50 9.88
CA ASN A 61 -24.26 13.72 9.20
C ASN A 61 -24.31 14.96 10.10
N ASP A 62 -23.94 14.88 11.37
CA ASP A 62 -24.06 15.97 12.34
C ASP A 62 -23.23 17.22 11.96
N LYS A 63 -22.31 17.08 11.01
CA LYS A 63 -21.46 18.17 10.47
C LYS A 63 -22.09 18.92 9.28
N LEU A 64 -23.24 18.48 8.74
CA LEU A 64 -23.94 19.19 7.68
C LEU A 64 -24.82 20.31 8.28
N MET A 65 -24.25 21.49 8.38
CA MET A 65 -24.88 22.67 8.98
C MET A 65 -25.43 23.57 7.88
N THR A 66 -26.63 24.12 8.08
CA THR A 66 -27.22 25.15 7.21
C THR A 66 -27.21 26.52 7.92
N ALA A 67 -27.14 27.57 7.13
CA ALA A 67 -27.20 28.96 7.63
C ALA A 67 -28.29 29.74 6.91
N PRO A 68 -29.23 30.38 7.59
CA PRO A 68 -30.16 31.32 6.97
C PRO A 68 -29.37 32.53 6.40
N ILE A 69 -29.85 33.09 5.31
CA ILE A 69 -29.12 34.17 4.59
C ILE A 69 -28.81 35.38 5.47
N GLU A 70 -29.68 35.65 6.45
CA GLU A 70 -29.57 36.76 7.39
C GLU A 70 -28.37 36.56 8.34
N SER A 71 -27.99 35.32 8.63
CA SER A 71 -26.83 35.00 9.47
C SER A 71 -25.50 35.10 8.72
N ILE A 72 -25.52 35.25 7.40
CA ILE A 72 -24.34 35.35 6.56
C ILE A 72 -24.02 36.81 6.32
N PRO A 73 -22.85 37.34 6.74
CA PRO A 73 -22.51 38.76 6.56
C PRO A 73 -22.65 39.19 5.11
N LYS A 74 -23.14 40.39 4.89
CA LYS A 74 -23.37 40.91 3.52
C LYS A 74 -22.11 40.89 2.66
N LYS A 75 -20.95 41.20 3.22
CA LYS A 75 -19.66 41.14 2.51
C LYS A 75 -19.26 39.72 2.13
N THR A 76 -19.63 38.74 2.96
CA THR A 76 -19.49 37.33 2.63
C THR A 76 -20.35 36.96 1.42
N GLN A 77 -21.65 37.31 1.45
CA GLN A 77 -22.55 37.09 0.30
C GLN A 77 -21.97 37.71 -1.00
N LEU A 78 -21.46 38.93 -0.89
CA LEU A 78 -20.87 39.68 -2.04
C LEU A 78 -19.58 39.02 -2.53
N ALA A 79 -18.77 38.36 -1.68
CA ALA A 79 -17.56 37.66 -2.12
C ALA A 79 -17.90 36.57 -3.15
N PHE A 80 -18.99 35.83 -2.94
CA PHE A 80 -19.47 34.81 -3.88
C PHE A 80 -20.08 35.43 -5.13
N VAL A 81 -20.91 36.48 -4.99
CA VAL A 81 -21.55 37.15 -6.09
C VAL A 81 -20.50 37.82 -7.01
N ASP A 82 -19.52 38.50 -6.45
CA ASP A 82 -18.46 39.20 -7.22
C ASP A 82 -17.55 38.23 -7.96
N THR A 83 -17.35 37.01 -7.38
CA THR A 83 -16.49 36.01 -7.97
C THR A 83 -17.21 35.22 -9.05
N GLU A 84 -18.43 34.77 -8.78
CA GLU A 84 -19.14 33.83 -9.63
C GLU A 84 -20.12 34.51 -10.59
N ASP A 85 -20.84 35.54 -10.14
CA ASP A 85 -21.94 36.15 -10.90
C ASP A 85 -22.14 37.61 -10.52
N LYS A 86 -21.24 38.49 -10.94
CA LYS A 86 -21.24 39.92 -10.58
C LYS A 86 -22.60 40.61 -10.71
N ARG A 87 -23.43 40.19 -11.68
CA ARG A 87 -24.72 40.80 -11.95
C ARG A 87 -25.92 40.00 -11.48
N PHE A 88 -25.70 39.09 -10.54
CA PHE A 88 -26.70 38.17 -10.01
C PHE A 88 -28.03 38.86 -9.68
N PHE A 89 -27.99 39.97 -8.99
CA PHE A 89 -29.19 40.71 -8.58
C PHE A 89 -29.87 41.49 -9.72
N SER A 90 -29.28 41.55 -10.92
CA SER A 90 -29.77 42.39 -12.04
C SER A 90 -30.27 41.60 -13.25
N HIS A 91 -30.21 40.25 -13.24
CA HIS A 91 -30.69 39.42 -14.34
C HIS A 91 -31.64 38.33 -13.85
N GLY A 92 -32.49 37.81 -14.74
CA GLY A 92 -33.46 36.72 -14.47
C GLY A 92 -32.91 35.35 -14.78
N GLY A 93 -31.83 34.93 -14.12
CA GLY A 93 -31.21 33.61 -14.24
C GLY A 93 -30.13 33.48 -15.30
N PHE A 94 -30.07 34.35 -16.30
CA PHE A 94 -29.07 34.34 -17.36
C PHE A 94 -28.45 35.72 -17.57
N ASP A 95 -27.13 35.76 -17.53
CA ASP A 95 -26.37 36.97 -17.86
C ASP A 95 -26.00 36.98 -19.35
N TYR A 96 -26.92 37.46 -20.19
CA TYR A 96 -26.71 37.48 -21.63
C TYR A 96 -25.50 38.32 -22.05
N LYS A 97 -25.20 39.45 -21.34
CA LYS A 97 -24.01 40.26 -21.62
C LYS A 97 -22.71 39.47 -21.36
N ARG A 98 -22.67 38.67 -20.28
CA ARG A 98 -21.54 37.80 -19.97
C ARG A 98 -21.41 36.65 -20.95
N ILE A 99 -22.53 36.05 -21.39
CA ILE A 99 -22.55 34.98 -22.39
C ILE A 99 -21.91 35.47 -23.70
N VAL A 100 -22.36 36.63 -24.23
CA VAL A 100 -21.79 37.19 -25.46
C VAL A 100 -20.30 37.48 -25.31
N LYS A 101 -19.88 38.10 -24.21
CA LYS A 101 -18.47 38.42 -23.94
C LYS A 101 -17.62 37.15 -23.86
N ALA A 102 -18.07 36.14 -23.13
CA ALA A 102 -17.34 34.85 -22.98
C ALA A 102 -17.26 34.14 -24.34
N THR A 103 -18.32 34.14 -25.14
CA THR A 103 -18.30 33.54 -26.48
C THR A 103 -17.27 34.23 -27.39
N LEU A 104 -17.22 35.56 -27.40
CA LEU A 104 -16.22 36.32 -28.18
C LEU A 104 -14.79 36.09 -27.67
N SER A 105 -14.58 36.02 -26.35
CA SER A 105 -13.27 35.73 -25.73
C SER A 105 -12.79 34.33 -26.09
N ASN A 106 -13.66 33.32 -26.00
CA ASN A 106 -13.36 31.89 -26.30
C ASN A 106 -13.06 31.69 -27.80
N LEU A 107 -13.80 32.38 -28.68
CA LEU A 107 -13.51 32.39 -30.13
C LEU A 107 -12.13 32.97 -30.46
N LYS A 108 -11.76 34.11 -29.82
CA LYS A 108 -10.45 34.73 -30.00
C LYS A 108 -9.29 33.88 -29.47
N SER A 109 -9.50 33.09 -28.41
CA SER A 109 -8.45 32.34 -27.76
C SER A 109 -8.31 30.88 -28.30
N GLY A 110 -9.19 30.45 -29.21
CA GLY A 110 -9.21 29.07 -29.73
C GLY A 110 -9.54 28.00 -28.68
N GLY A 111 -10.10 28.38 -27.49
CA GLY A 111 -10.41 27.46 -26.40
C GLY A 111 -11.36 28.03 -25.35
N PHE A 112 -11.89 27.17 -24.47
CA PHE A 112 -12.80 27.56 -23.38
C PHE A 112 -12.04 28.22 -22.21
N LYS A 113 -11.75 29.50 -22.26
CA LYS A 113 -11.06 30.25 -21.19
C LYS A 113 -12.01 30.86 -20.14
N GLU A 114 -13.19 31.29 -20.55
CA GLU A 114 -14.15 31.97 -19.67
C GLU A 114 -15.48 31.21 -19.59
N GLY A 115 -15.95 30.94 -18.36
CA GLY A 115 -17.28 30.42 -18.08
C GLY A 115 -18.31 31.53 -17.92
N ALA A 116 -19.54 31.30 -18.41
CA ALA A 116 -20.62 32.31 -18.35
C ALA A 116 -21.82 31.83 -17.51
N SER A 117 -21.69 30.71 -16.75
CA SER A 117 -22.78 30.20 -15.91
C SER A 117 -23.03 31.13 -14.71
N THR A 118 -24.31 31.38 -14.41
CA THR A 118 -24.78 32.17 -13.27
C THR A 118 -24.91 31.34 -12.01
N ILE A 119 -25.06 31.95 -10.83
CA ILE A 119 -25.33 31.30 -9.55
C ILE A 119 -26.60 30.44 -9.68
N SER A 120 -27.67 30.91 -10.28
CA SER A 120 -28.91 30.18 -10.50
C SER A 120 -28.72 28.91 -11.35
N GLN A 121 -27.90 29.03 -12.42
CA GLN A 121 -27.54 27.90 -13.27
C GLN A 121 -26.66 26.88 -12.54
N GLN A 122 -25.72 27.37 -11.72
CA GLN A 122 -24.86 26.49 -10.91
C GLN A 122 -25.69 25.74 -9.86
N LEU A 123 -26.63 26.39 -9.18
CA LEU A 123 -27.54 25.73 -8.24
C LEU A 123 -28.32 24.60 -8.94
N ILE A 124 -28.98 24.90 -10.06
CA ILE A 124 -29.73 23.88 -10.82
C ILE A 124 -28.82 22.75 -11.31
N LYS A 125 -27.66 23.09 -11.84
CA LYS A 125 -26.66 22.09 -12.28
C LYS A 125 -26.29 21.15 -11.12
N ASN A 126 -25.99 21.70 -9.96
CA ASN A 126 -25.49 20.92 -8.81
C ASN A 126 -26.56 20.13 -8.09
N THR A 127 -27.86 20.41 -8.29
CA THR A 127 -28.97 19.78 -7.56
C THR A 127 -29.88 18.90 -8.41
N HIS A 128 -30.02 19.19 -9.71
CA HIS A 128 -31.01 18.57 -10.58
C HIS A 128 -30.45 17.89 -11.83
N LEU A 129 -29.16 18.09 -12.16
CA LEU A 129 -28.59 17.67 -13.43
C LEU A 129 -27.28 16.93 -13.24
N THR A 130 -26.91 16.12 -14.23
CA THR A 130 -25.61 15.46 -14.29
C THR A 130 -24.48 16.42 -14.70
N HIS A 131 -23.22 16.04 -14.47
CA HIS A 131 -22.05 16.82 -14.90
C HIS A 131 -21.70 16.65 -16.39
N GLU A 132 -22.50 15.88 -17.15
CA GLU A 132 -22.30 15.68 -18.59
C GLU A 132 -22.27 17.02 -19.36
N LYS A 133 -21.33 17.14 -20.29
CA LYS A 133 -21.20 18.31 -21.16
C LYS A 133 -22.03 18.13 -22.46
N THR A 134 -23.35 17.99 -22.35
CA THR A 134 -24.26 17.78 -23.47
C THR A 134 -25.20 18.95 -23.69
N LEU A 135 -25.61 19.18 -24.95
CA LEU A 135 -26.63 20.17 -25.29
C LEU A 135 -27.97 19.85 -24.60
N LYS A 136 -28.34 18.57 -24.56
CA LYS A 136 -29.56 18.08 -23.90
C LYS A 136 -29.60 18.51 -22.42
N ARG A 137 -28.50 18.31 -21.68
CA ARG A 137 -28.38 18.76 -20.30
C ARG A 137 -28.50 20.28 -20.18
N LYS A 138 -27.84 21.03 -21.10
CA LYS A 138 -27.88 22.52 -21.08
C LYS A 138 -29.28 23.07 -21.34
N LEU A 139 -30.09 22.43 -22.16
CA LEU A 139 -31.50 22.81 -22.38
C LEU A 139 -32.37 22.54 -21.15
N LYS A 140 -32.13 21.43 -20.44
CA LYS A 140 -32.81 21.14 -19.16
C LYS A 140 -32.41 22.19 -18.09
N GLU A 141 -31.12 22.51 -17.97
CA GLU A 141 -30.62 23.56 -17.09
C GLU A 141 -31.33 24.89 -17.38
N TRP A 142 -31.45 25.25 -18.65
CA TRP A 142 -32.12 26.48 -19.05
C TRP A 142 -33.59 26.54 -18.62
N LYS A 143 -34.35 25.43 -18.84
CA LYS A 143 -35.73 25.34 -18.37
C LYS A 143 -35.85 25.49 -16.85
N LEU A 144 -35.09 24.66 -16.10
CA LEU A 144 -35.16 24.65 -14.65
C LEU A 144 -34.71 25.97 -14.02
N THR A 145 -33.67 26.61 -14.57
CA THR A 145 -33.22 27.95 -14.11
C THR A 145 -34.30 28.99 -14.24
N ARG A 146 -35.09 28.99 -15.35
CA ARG A 146 -36.22 29.89 -15.49
C ARG A 146 -37.33 29.63 -14.50
N VAL A 147 -37.62 28.33 -14.20
CA VAL A 147 -38.60 27.97 -13.19
C VAL A 147 -38.14 28.38 -11.80
N LEU A 148 -36.85 28.19 -11.48
CA LEU A 148 -36.24 28.61 -10.21
C LEU A 148 -36.40 30.14 -10.00
N GLU A 149 -35.99 30.94 -10.96
CA GLU A 149 -36.05 32.40 -10.88
C GLU A 149 -37.52 32.95 -10.84
N LYS A 150 -38.49 32.19 -11.35
CA LYS A 150 -39.87 32.53 -11.25
C LYS A 150 -40.46 32.29 -9.86
N ASN A 151 -39.97 31.23 -9.16
CA ASN A 151 -40.54 30.75 -7.92
C ASN A 151 -39.80 31.21 -6.65
N TYR A 152 -38.57 31.68 -6.78
CA TYR A 152 -37.71 32.10 -5.65
C TYR A 152 -37.11 33.44 -5.87
N SER A 153 -37.05 34.22 -4.80
CA SER A 153 -36.32 35.52 -4.79
C SER A 153 -34.81 35.31 -4.91
N LYS A 154 -34.07 36.37 -5.31
CA LYS A 154 -32.61 36.33 -5.38
C LYS A 154 -31.94 35.97 -4.06
N GLN A 155 -32.50 36.39 -2.94
CA GLN A 155 -31.98 36.06 -1.61
C GLN A 155 -32.17 34.57 -1.30
N GLU A 156 -33.34 34.02 -1.58
CA GLU A 156 -33.59 32.57 -1.41
C GLU A 156 -32.74 31.71 -2.33
N ILE A 157 -32.51 32.13 -3.59
CA ILE A 157 -31.63 31.43 -4.52
C ILE A 157 -30.19 31.45 -3.99
N LEU A 158 -29.72 32.58 -3.48
CA LEU A 158 -28.36 32.71 -2.93
C LEU A 158 -28.21 31.88 -1.66
N GLU A 159 -29.21 31.86 -0.77
CA GLU A 159 -29.23 31.03 0.42
C GLU A 159 -29.11 29.54 0.06
N LYS A 160 -29.98 29.08 -0.85
CA LYS A 160 -29.96 27.69 -1.32
C LYS A 160 -28.62 27.33 -1.95
N TYR A 161 -28.05 28.23 -2.75
CA TYR A 161 -26.73 28.07 -3.37
C TYR A 161 -25.64 27.93 -2.32
N LEU A 162 -25.56 28.85 -1.34
CA LEU A 162 -24.52 28.85 -0.32
C LEU A 162 -24.64 27.64 0.64
N ASN A 163 -25.82 27.12 0.85
CA ASN A 163 -26.05 25.93 1.68
C ASN A 163 -25.88 24.61 0.94
N THR A 164 -25.74 24.62 -0.41
CA THR A 164 -25.70 23.40 -1.22
C THR A 164 -24.32 23.12 -1.80
N ILE A 165 -23.53 24.18 -2.08
CA ILE A 165 -22.30 23.98 -2.81
C ILE A 165 -21.20 23.32 -1.96
N TYR A 166 -20.31 22.62 -2.66
CA TYR A 166 -19.19 21.91 -2.06
C TYR A 166 -17.94 22.78 -1.93
N PHE A 167 -17.38 22.88 -0.74
CA PHE A 167 -16.20 23.67 -0.40
C PHE A 167 -14.92 22.86 -0.26
N GLY A 168 -14.94 21.56 -0.52
CA GLY A 168 -13.86 20.64 -0.22
C GLY A 168 -13.89 20.15 1.24
N HIS A 169 -13.06 19.15 1.57
CA HIS A 169 -12.95 18.58 2.91
C HIS A 169 -14.32 18.23 3.53
N ASN A 170 -15.23 17.64 2.74
CA ASN A 170 -16.61 17.25 3.12
C ASN A 170 -17.52 18.39 3.57
N CYS A 171 -17.13 19.61 3.30
CA CYS A 171 -17.93 20.76 3.65
C CYS A 171 -18.95 21.05 2.54
N PHE A 172 -20.17 20.55 2.69
CA PHE A 172 -21.33 20.99 1.92
C PHE A 172 -22.01 22.13 2.66
N GLY A 173 -22.17 23.25 2.00
CA GLY A 173 -22.72 24.47 2.57
C GLY A 173 -21.72 25.33 3.35
N ILE A 174 -22.00 26.63 3.36
CA ILE A 174 -21.13 27.65 3.95
C ILE A 174 -20.95 27.51 5.45
N ALA A 175 -21.96 27.02 6.17
CA ALA A 175 -21.89 26.85 7.62
C ALA A 175 -20.89 25.75 8.00
N SER A 176 -20.96 24.60 7.33
CA SER A 176 -19.99 23.52 7.50
C SER A 176 -18.58 23.98 7.16
N ALA A 177 -18.43 24.73 6.04
CA ALA A 177 -17.14 25.28 5.61
C ALA A 177 -16.57 26.29 6.59
N SER A 178 -17.40 27.20 7.11
CA SER A 178 -17.00 28.21 8.10
C SER A 178 -16.46 27.54 9.38
N ASN A 179 -17.16 26.55 9.88
CA ASN A 179 -16.72 25.80 11.05
C ASN A 179 -15.43 25.02 10.78
N PHE A 180 -15.36 24.31 9.65
CA PHE A 180 -14.20 23.48 9.33
C PHE A 180 -12.92 24.30 9.08
N TYR A 181 -13.00 25.33 8.22
CA TYR A 181 -11.81 26.09 7.84
C TYR A 181 -11.34 27.08 8.91
N PHE A 182 -12.25 27.61 9.72
CA PHE A 182 -11.95 28.73 10.61
C PHE A 182 -12.39 28.53 12.06
N GLY A 183 -13.15 27.46 12.38
CA GLY A 183 -13.74 27.27 13.71
C GLY A 183 -14.78 28.34 14.08
N LYS A 184 -15.43 28.97 13.06
CA LYS A 184 -16.31 30.12 13.21
C LYS A 184 -17.74 29.79 12.81
N ARG A 185 -18.70 30.47 13.43
CA ARG A 185 -20.05 30.55 12.87
C ARG A 185 -20.05 31.42 11.63
N THR A 186 -21.02 31.24 10.74
CA THR A 186 -21.14 32.05 9.49
C THR A 186 -21.20 33.54 9.76
N SER A 187 -21.83 33.96 10.87
CA SER A 187 -21.92 35.36 11.29
C SER A 187 -20.60 36.01 11.68
N GLU A 188 -19.57 35.22 11.95
CA GLU A 188 -18.23 35.63 12.40
C GLU A 188 -17.20 35.68 11.27
N LEU A 189 -17.61 35.32 10.04
CA LEU A 189 -16.76 35.35 8.86
C LEU A 189 -16.37 36.80 8.51
N ASP A 190 -15.08 37.05 8.41
CA ASP A 190 -14.57 38.32 7.91
C ASP A 190 -14.32 38.31 6.37
N ILE A 191 -13.82 39.40 5.83
CA ILE A 191 -13.60 39.58 4.39
C ILE A 191 -12.55 38.60 3.86
N ALA A 192 -11.47 38.32 4.62
CA ALA A 192 -10.42 37.42 4.20
C ALA A 192 -10.90 35.97 4.20
N ASP A 193 -11.64 35.54 5.22
CA ASP A 193 -12.28 34.22 5.33
C ASP A 193 -13.25 34.02 4.16
N SER A 194 -14.08 35.02 3.89
CA SER A 194 -15.05 35.02 2.80
C SER A 194 -14.39 34.88 1.42
N ALA A 195 -13.26 35.56 1.22
CA ALA A 195 -12.51 35.47 -0.03
C ALA A 195 -11.86 34.09 -0.23
N ILE A 196 -11.43 33.47 0.85
CA ILE A 196 -10.93 32.07 0.78
C ILE A 196 -12.06 31.12 0.39
N LEU A 197 -13.22 31.18 1.08
CA LEU A 197 -14.37 30.32 0.77
C LEU A 197 -14.84 30.52 -0.69
N ALA A 198 -15.03 31.76 -1.15
CA ALA A 198 -15.40 32.01 -2.53
C ALA A 198 -14.32 31.52 -3.53
N GLY A 199 -13.07 31.58 -3.14
CA GLY A 199 -11.95 31.08 -3.93
C GLY A 199 -11.95 29.57 -4.14
N LEU A 200 -12.37 28.81 -3.12
CA LEU A 200 -12.43 27.35 -3.14
C LEU A 200 -13.36 26.81 -4.23
N LEU A 201 -14.47 27.49 -4.54
CA LEU A 201 -15.51 27.00 -5.45
C LEU A 201 -15.01 26.63 -6.84
N LYS A 202 -13.94 27.30 -7.31
CA LYS A 202 -13.37 27.01 -8.62
C LYS A 202 -12.74 25.61 -8.69
N SER A 203 -12.11 25.15 -7.65
CA SER A 203 -11.50 23.82 -7.51
C SER A 203 -11.07 23.60 -6.04
N PRO A 204 -11.95 23.06 -5.19
CA PRO A 204 -11.72 22.97 -3.75
C PRO A 204 -10.41 22.29 -3.35
N ASN A 205 -10.08 21.18 -3.99
CA ASN A 205 -8.84 20.46 -3.72
C ASN A 205 -7.58 21.25 -4.13
N ASN A 206 -7.63 21.96 -5.26
CA ASN A 206 -6.49 22.75 -5.76
C ASN A 206 -6.27 24.05 -4.99
N TYR A 207 -7.32 24.64 -4.41
CA TYR A 207 -7.24 25.90 -3.67
C TYR A 207 -7.40 25.73 -2.15
N SER A 208 -7.34 24.48 -1.65
CA SER A 208 -7.37 24.24 -0.21
C SER A 208 -6.20 24.95 0.49
N PRO A 209 -6.45 25.73 1.54
CA PRO A 209 -5.40 26.39 2.32
C PRO A 209 -4.46 25.37 2.98
N PHE A 210 -4.93 24.16 3.24
CA PHE A 210 -4.20 23.08 3.90
C PHE A 210 -3.38 22.23 2.92
N LYS A 211 -3.93 21.94 1.71
CA LYS A 211 -3.25 21.13 0.69
C LYS A 211 -2.31 21.96 -0.20
N ASN A 212 -2.71 23.18 -0.56
CA ASN A 212 -1.99 24.05 -1.52
C ASN A 212 -1.99 25.51 -1.07
N PRO A 213 -1.33 25.88 0.04
CA PRO A 213 -1.41 27.22 0.64
C PRO A 213 -1.02 28.36 -0.34
N GLN A 214 0.01 28.13 -1.17
CA GLN A 214 0.43 29.14 -2.13
C GLN A 214 -0.63 29.42 -3.21
N LYS A 215 -1.26 28.39 -3.75
CA LYS A 215 -2.37 28.54 -4.72
C LYS A 215 -3.60 29.17 -4.07
N CYS A 216 -3.89 28.80 -2.81
CA CYS A 216 -4.96 29.41 -2.03
C CYS A 216 -4.72 30.90 -1.83
N LYS A 217 -3.51 31.31 -1.45
CA LYS A 217 -3.11 32.72 -1.29
C LYS A 217 -3.36 33.50 -2.56
N THR A 218 -2.84 33.05 -3.69
CA THR A 218 -3.03 33.74 -5.00
C THR A 218 -4.52 33.83 -5.38
N ARG A 219 -5.30 32.75 -5.05
CA ARG A 219 -6.74 32.78 -5.35
C ARG A 219 -7.51 33.71 -4.42
N LYS A 220 -7.20 33.77 -3.12
CA LYS A 220 -7.71 34.76 -2.16
C LYS A 220 -7.47 36.21 -2.67
N GLU A 221 -6.24 36.52 -3.08
CA GLU A 221 -5.88 37.83 -3.65
C GLU A 221 -6.70 38.17 -4.91
N THR A 222 -6.97 37.15 -5.75
CA THR A 222 -7.83 37.31 -6.94
C THR A 222 -9.25 37.70 -6.54
N VAL A 223 -9.84 37.00 -5.57
CA VAL A 223 -11.21 37.25 -5.08
C VAL A 223 -11.30 38.63 -4.44
N LEU A 224 -10.38 38.99 -3.56
CA LEU A 224 -10.32 40.33 -2.94
C LEU A 224 -10.20 41.45 -3.96
N SER A 225 -9.39 41.25 -5.00
CA SER A 225 -9.27 42.22 -6.10
C SER A 225 -10.59 42.38 -6.89
N LEU A 226 -11.36 41.31 -7.07
CA LEU A 226 -12.69 41.36 -7.69
C LEU A 226 -13.69 42.10 -6.81
N MET A 227 -13.71 41.87 -5.52
CA MET A 227 -14.57 42.56 -4.54
C MET A 227 -14.28 44.08 -4.52
N TYR A 228 -13.01 44.47 -4.50
CA TYR A 228 -12.59 45.89 -4.57
C TYR A 228 -13.01 46.52 -5.90
N LYS A 229 -12.71 45.86 -7.02
CA LYS A 229 -13.08 46.36 -8.37
C LYS A 229 -14.59 46.52 -8.55
N ASN A 230 -15.38 45.74 -7.85
CA ASN A 230 -16.85 45.80 -7.90
C ASN A 230 -17.44 46.75 -6.85
N GLY A 231 -16.62 47.34 -5.97
CA GLY A 231 -17.05 48.29 -4.94
C GLY A 231 -17.66 47.62 -3.70
N SER A 232 -17.47 46.32 -3.53
CA SER A 232 -17.99 45.56 -2.38
C SER A 232 -17.16 45.76 -1.11
N ILE A 233 -15.89 46.15 -1.27
CA ILE A 233 -14.95 46.46 -0.17
C ILE A 233 -14.17 47.73 -0.50
N THR A 234 -13.74 48.47 0.56
CA THR A 234 -12.89 49.66 0.45
C THR A 234 -11.42 49.27 0.22
N LYS A 235 -10.58 50.26 -0.07
CA LYS A 235 -9.13 50.06 -0.25
C LYS A 235 -8.46 49.64 1.06
N GLU A 236 -8.90 50.16 2.20
CA GLU A 236 -8.42 49.86 3.53
C GLU A 236 -8.78 48.42 3.89
N GLU A 237 -10.03 47.99 3.62
CA GLU A 237 -10.48 46.62 3.82
C GLU A 237 -9.74 45.63 2.94
N LEU A 238 -9.46 45.96 1.71
CA LEU A 238 -8.62 45.18 0.81
C LEU A 238 -7.24 44.96 1.41
N LYS A 239 -6.59 46.02 1.89
CA LYS A 239 -5.26 45.96 2.48
C LYS A 239 -5.24 45.04 3.71
N THR A 240 -6.16 45.25 4.65
CA THR A 240 -6.29 44.45 5.86
C THR A 240 -6.53 42.95 5.54
N ALA A 241 -7.41 42.65 4.60
CA ALA A 241 -7.73 41.29 4.21
C ALA A 241 -6.56 40.58 3.48
N LEU A 242 -5.72 41.31 2.72
CA LEU A 242 -4.52 40.75 2.09
C LEU A 242 -3.46 40.35 3.13
N GLU A 243 -3.28 41.17 4.16
CA GLU A 243 -2.30 40.93 5.24
C GLU A 243 -2.68 39.78 6.15
N LYS A 244 -3.96 39.41 6.26
CA LYS A 244 -4.40 38.29 7.11
C LYS A 244 -3.83 36.97 6.61
N PRO A 245 -3.15 36.16 7.49
CA PRO A 245 -2.62 34.87 7.13
C PRO A 245 -3.73 33.90 6.70
N LEU A 246 -3.34 32.83 6.00
CA LEU A 246 -4.25 31.73 5.73
C LEU A 246 -4.58 30.97 7.03
N PRO A 247 -5.75 30.33 7.11
CA PRO A 247 -6.06 29.49 8.24
C PRO A 247 -5.05 28.34 8.31
N THR A 248 -4.63 28.05 9.50
CA THR A 248 -3.96 26.77 9.81
C THR A 248 -5.04 25.75 10.14
N PRO A 249 -4.80 24.45 9.93
CA PRO A 249 -5.73 23.44 10.43
C PRO A 249 -6.03 23.77 11.90
N SER A 250 -7.31 23.93 12.25
CA SER A 250 -7.71 24.11 13.65
C SER A 250 -7.20 22.93 14.46
N GLU A 251 -6.96 23.14 15.75
CA GLU A 251 -6.45 22.16 16.70
C GLU A 251 -6.94 20.74 16.37
N LYS A 252 -6.02 19.77 16.43
CA LYS A 252 -6.15 18.36 16.06
C LYS A 252 -7.60 17.91 16.01
N SER A 253 -8.08 17.54 14.82
CA SER A 253 -9.32 16.77 14.70
C SER A 253 -9.29 15.71 15.81
N ASP A 254 -10.36 15.56 16.56
CA ASP A 254 -10.50 14.49 17.57
C ASP A 254 -10.37 13.08 16.94
N GLY A 255 -10.20 13.00 15.61
CA GLY A 255 -10.05 11.79 14.82
C GLY A 255 -11.33 10.98 14.67
N ASN A 256 -12.34 11.24 15.51
CA ASN A 256 -13.59 10.48 15.53
C ASN A 256 -14.38 10.61 14.20
N GLY A 257 -14.25 11.73 13.51
CA GLY A 257 -14.91 11.96 12.23
C GLY A 257 -14.09 11.54 11.01
N ALA A 258 -12.94 10.88 11.17
CA ALA A 258 -12.05 10.56 10.06
C ALA A 258 -12.70 9.61 9.05
N TYR A 259 -13.41 8.57 9.51
CA TYR A 259 -14.08 7.63 8.62
C TYR A 259 -15.13 8.33 7.74
N ALA A 260 -15.99 9.15 8.35
CA ALA A 260 -16.97 9.95 7.64
C ALA A 260 -16.29 10.88 6.62
N HIS A 261 -15.16 11.46 6.98
CA HIS A 261 -14.38 12.30 6.08
C HIS A 261 -13.94 11.55 4.83
N PHE A 262 -13.38 10.36 4.98
CA PHE A 262 -12.95 9.53 3.83
C PHE A 262 -14.13 9.06 2.98
N VAL A 263 -15.25 8.66 3.59
CA VAL A 263 -16.47 8.29 2.86
C VAL A 263 -16.97 9.44 2.00
N PHE A 264 -17.01 10.68 2.52
CA PHE A 264 -17.46 11.83 1.74
C PHE A 264 -16.45 12.28 0.67
N ASP A 265 -15.14 12.16 0.92
CA ASP A 265 -14.12 12.41 -0.11
C ASP A 265 -14.29 11.42 -1.27
N GLU A 266 -14.49 10.13 -0.96
CA GLU A 266 -14.72 9.07 -1.95
C GLU A 266 -16.06 9.24 -2.68
N LEU A 267 -17.15 9.57 -1.96
CA LEU A 267 -18.45 9.88 -2.54
C LEU A 267 -18.33 11.00 -3.60
N THR A 268 -17.57 12.03 -3.27
CA THR A 268 -17.36 13.17 -4.18
C THR A 268 -16.54 12.75 -5.41
N GLU A 269 -15.49 11.96 -5.22
CA GLU A 269 -14.68 11.41 -6.32
C GLU A 269 -15.52 10.51 -7.24
N ILE A 270 -16.34 9.61 -6.66
CA ILE A 270 -17.25 8.74 -7.42
C ILE A 270 -18.26 9.58 -8.21
N ALA A 271 -18.87 10.59 -7.56
CA ALA A 271 -19.84 11.46 -8.20
C ALA A 271 -19.24 12.22 -9.40
N GLU A 272 -18.01 12.74 -9.27
CA GLU A 272 -17.29 13.39 -10.36
C GLU A 272 -16.97 12.41 -11.50
N ASN A 273 -16.44 11.23 -11.19
CA ASN A 273 -16.02 10.22 -12.16
C ASN A 273 -17.22 9.60 -12.90
N LYS A 274 -18.30 9.30 -12.20
CA LYS A 274 -19.55 8.73 -12.77
C LYS A 274 -20.51 9.81 -13.26
N GLN A 275 -20.20 11.10 -13.09
CA GLN A 275 -20.93 12.26 -13.58
C GLN A 275 -22.39 12.38 -13.06
N PHE A 276 -22.65 12.00 -11.81
CA PHE A 276 -23.96 12.21 -11.17
C PHE A 276 -23.90 13.37 -10.16
N THR A 277 -25.08 13.86 -9.76
CA THR A 277 -25.23 14.91 -8.76
C THR A 277 -25.68 14.35 -7.42
N LEU A 278 -25.17 14.93 -6.34
CA LEU A 278 -25.56 14.61 -4.97
C LEU A 278 -26.85 15.34 -4.61
N GLY A 279 -28.00 14.85 -5.12
CA GLY A 279 -29.32 15.42 -4.84
C GLY A 279 -30.35 14.30 -4.65
N GLY A 280 -31.42 14.55 -3.89
CA GLY A 280 -32.41 13.55 -3.52
C GLY A 280 -32.06 12.82 -2.22
N ASN A 281 -32.64 11.66 -1.96
CA ASN A 281 -32.35 10.81 -0.83
C ASN A 281 -31.14 9.92 -1.18
N ILE A 282 -30.02 10.11 -0.51
CA ILE A 282 -28.77 9.40 -0.75
C ILE A 282 -28.60 8.35 0.33
N GLU A 283 -28.47 7.09 -0.06
CA GLU A 283 -28.14 5.97 0.80
C GLU A 283 -26.73 5.50 0.45
N ILE A 284 -25.84 5.48 1.43
CA ILE A 284 -24.43 5.09 1.28
C ILE A 284 -24.21 3.83 2.10
N PHE A 285 -23.91 2.73 1.44
CA PHE A 285 -23.56 1.46 2.07
C PHE A 285 -22.03 1.40 2.14
N THR A 286 -21.50 1.27 3.36
CA THR A 286 -20.04 1.31 3.61
C THR A 286 -19.54 -0.05 4.09
N TYR A 287 -18.21 -0.18 4.17
CA TYR A 287 -17.54 -1.30 4.82
C TYR A 287 -17.30 -1.08 6.33
N LEU A 288 -17.84 -0.01 6.91
CA LEU A 288 -17.65 0.36 8.31
C LEU A 288 -18.00 -0.78 9.28
N ASP A 289 -17.09 -1.11 10.17
CA ASP A 289 -17.37 -1.86 11.40
C ASP A 289 -17.45 -0.86 12.57
N GLN A 290 -18.66 -0.54 13.02
CA GLN A 290 -18.89 0.49 14.05
C GLN A 290 -18.14 0.17 15.34
N GLY A 291 -18.13 -1.09 15.80
CA GLY A 291 -17.47 -1.45 17.05
C GLY A 291 -15.94 -1.37 16.96
N LEU A 292 -15.35 -1.74 15.79
CA LEU A 292 -13.93 -1.55 15.54
C LEU A 292 -13.56 -0.07 15.45
N GLN A 293 -14.42 0.74 14.82
CA GLN A 293 -14.25 2.19 14.72
C GLN A 293 -14.26 2.85 16.11
N GLU A 294 -15.22 2.50 16.96
CA GLU A 294 -15.31 2.98 18.34
C GLU A 294 -14.08 2.59 19.15
N TYR A 295 -13.62 1.33 19.02
CA TYR A 295 -12.40 0.86 19.68
C TYR A 295 -11.19 1.68 19.23
N LEU A 296 -11.02 1.88 17.91
CA LEU A 296 -9.91 2.64 17.35
C LEU A 296 -9.90 4.09 17.86
N CYS A 297 -11.06 4.73 17.87
CA CYS A 297 -11.22 6.08 18.40
C CYS A 297 -10.87 6.14 19.90
N LYS A 298 -11.34 5.19 20.70
CA LYS A 298 -11.02 5.11 22.13
C LYS A 298 -9.53 4.89 22.38
N LEU A 299 -8.88 4.03 21.58
CA LEU A 299 -7.48 3.70 21.71
C LEU A 299 -6.56 4.91 21.41
N LEU A 300 -6.95 5.75 20.42
CA LEU A 300 -6.05 6.76 19.86
C LEU A 300 -6.37 8.21 20.27
N LYS A 301 -7.56 8.48 20.81
CA LYS A 301 -8.01 9.85 21.14
C LYS A 301 -7.08 10.61 22.11
N ASP A 302 -6.42 9.89 23.03
CA ASP A 302 -5.56 10.48 24.04
C ASP A 302 -4.10 10.68 23.55
N HIS A 303 -3.82 10.35 22.27
CA HIS A 303 -2.51 10.59 21.67
C HIS A 303 -2.33 12.09 21.37
N ALA A 304 -1.66 12.81 22.26
CA ALA A 304 -1.58 14.27 22.21
C ALA A 304 -0.25 14.85 21.70
N THR A 305 0.82 14.03 21.61
CA THR A 305 2.19 14.53 21.40
C THR A 305 2.58 14.76 19.93
N SER A 306 1.84 14.17 19.00
CA SER A 306 2.08 14.26 17.56
C SER A 306 0.79 13.94 16.80
N ASP A 307 0.82 14.06 15.49
CA ASP A 307 -0.27 13.58 14.65
C ASP A 307 -0.22 12.06 14.53
N ILE A 308 -1.40 11.45 14.38
CA ILE A 308 -1.53 10.00 14.27
C ILE A 308 -2.61 9.62 13.25
N SER A 309 -2.34 8.54 12.52
CA SER A 309 -3.33 7.88 11.68
C SER A 309 -3.25 6.36 11.88
N ALA A 310 -4.39 5.71 11.92
CA ALA A 310 -4.51 4.26 11.89
C ALA A 310 -5.66 3.85 10.97
N SER A 311 -5.51 2.71 10.30
CA SER A 311 -6.51 2.21 9.37
C SER A 311 -6.50 0.70 9.33
N VAL A 312 -7.68 0.11 9.17
CA VAL A 312 -7.90 -1.34 9.08
C VAL A 312 -8.64 -1.64 7.78
N LEU A 313 -8.06 -2.54 6.99
CA LEU A 313 -8.60 -3.06 5.76
C LEU A 313 -8.96 -4.54 5.96
N ASP A 314 -10.18 -4.91 5.62
CA ASP A 314 -10.61 -6.30 5.54
C ASP A 314 -10.18 -6.89 4.19
N THR A 315 -9.40 -7.98 4.23
CA THR A 315 -8.81 -8.58 3.02
C THR A 315 -9.83 -9.34 2.17
N GLU A 316 -10.90 -9.88 2.78
CA GLU A 316 -11.96 -10.61 2.05
C GLU A 316 -12.98 -9.65 1.42
N LEU A 317 -13.30 -8.57 2.13
CA LEU A 317 -14.26 -7.56 1.65
C LEU A 317 -13.61 -6.49 0.75
N HIS A 318 -12.28 -6.42 0.72
CA HIS A 318 -11.51 -5.36 0.04
C HIS A 318 -11.96 -3.95 0.41
N GLY A 319 -12.35 -3.76 1.68
CA GLY A 319 -12.90 -2.52 2.20
C GLY A 319 -12.19 -2.01 3.45
N ILE A 320 -12.14 -0.69 3.61
CA ILE A 320 -11.66 -0.08 4.84
C ILE A 320 -12.77 -0.15 5.87
N THR A 321 -12.54 -0.92 6.94
CA THR A 321 -13.55 -1.19 7.97
C THR A 321 -13.50 -0.25 9.16
N ALA A 322 -12.34 0.36 9.42
CA ALA A 322 -12.19 1.40 10.42
C ALA A 322 -10.97 2.29 10.11
N CYS A 323 -11.04 3.56 10.47
CA CYS A 323 -9.89 4.44 10.42
C CYS A 323 -9.99 5.59 11.44
N TYR A 324 -8.84 6.05 11.89
CA TYR A 324 -8.66 7.21 12.74
C TYR A 324 -7.56 8.09 12.16
N SER A 325 -7.77 9.39 12.09
CA SER A 325 -6.72 10.32 11.64
C SER A 325 -6.93 11.71 12.20
N THR A 326 -5.89 12.28 12.78
CA THR A 326 -5.87 13.68 13.22
C THR A 326 -5.57 14.67 12.10
N VAL A 327 -5.16 14.18 10.92
CA VAL A 327 -4.70 15.01 9.77
C VAL A 327 -5.35 14.66 8.43
N GLY A 328 -6.34 13.75 8.42
CA GLY A 328 -6.98 13.28 7.20
C GLY A 328 -6.04 12.48 6.30
N ASN A 329 -6.27 12.54 4.98
CA ASN A 329 -5.53 11.75 3.99
C ASN A 329 -4.26 12.47 3.51
N ILE A 330 -3.28 12.66 4.39
CA ILE A 330 -2.00 13.25 4.00
C ILE A 330 -1.06 12.22 3.39
N LYS A 331 -0.23 12.67 2.44
CA LYS A 331 0.85 11.87 1.86
C LYS A 331 2.14 12.15 2.61
N ARG A 332 2.81 11.07 3.02
CA ARG A 332 4.07 11.10 3.78
C ARG A 332 5.08 10.15 3.17
N LEU A 333 6.35 10.42 3.38
CA LEU A 333 7.42 9.53 2.91
C LEU A 333 7.30 8.16 3.59
N PRO A 334 7.26 7.05 2.82
CA PRO A 334 7.00 5.74 3.39
C PRO A 334 8.18 5.16 4.19
N GLY A 335 9.40 5.69 3.98
CA GLY A 335 10.60 5.12 4.58
C GLY A 335 10.74 3.63 4.24
N SER A 336 11.17 2.83 5.20
CA SER A 336 11.40 1.40 5.01
C SER A 336 10.15 0.54 4.80
N ILE A 337 8.94 1.12 4.89
CA ILE A 337 7.70 0.42 4.53
C ILE A 337 7.68 0.08 3.02
N ILE A 338 8.36 0.87 2.19
CA ILE A 338 8.40 0.65 0.74
C ILE A 338 9.19 -0.61 0.34
N LYS A 339 10.15 -1.08 1.17
CA LYS A 339 11.09 -2.14 0.82
C LYS A 339 10.43 -3.44 0.35
N PRO A 340 9.42 -4.01 1.03
CA PRO A 340 8.76 -5.21 0.53
C PRO A 340 8.11 -5.01 -0.83
N LEU A 341 7.46 -3.85 -1.06
CA LEU A 341 6.68 -3.55 -2.25
C LEU A 341 7.52 -3.24 -3.48
N LEU A 342 8.63 -2.50 -3.29
CA LEU A 342 9.49 -1.98 -4.35
C LEU A 342 10.71 -2.85 -4.63
N VAL A 343 11.25 -3.50 -3.59
CA VAL A 343 12.59 -4.11 -3.65
C VAL A 343 12.51 -5.62 -3.56
N TYR A 344 12.06 -6.15 -2.42
CA TYR A 344 12.17 -7.59 -2.13
C TYR A 344 11.19 -8.44 -2.93
N ALA A 345 9.89 -8.14 -2.91
CA ALA A 345 8.91 -8.90 -3.67
C ALA A 345 9.16 -8.84 -5.19
N PRO A 346 9.44 -7.67 -5.80
CA PRO A 346 9.84 -7.62 -7.21
C PRO A 346 11.10 -8.41 -7.53
N ALA A 347 12.11 -8.39 -6.67
CA ALA A 347 13.35 -9.14 -6.89
C ALA A 347 13.14 -10.67 -6.76
N ILE A 348 12.26 -11.12 -5.87
CA ILE A 348 11.83 -12.52 -5.76
C ILE A 348 10.98 -12.90 -6.99
N GLU A 349 10.10 -12.02 -7.45
CA GLU A 349 9.26 -12.27 -8.65
C GLU A 349 10.10 -12.49 -9.90
N GLN A 350 11.20 -11.76 -10.03
CA GLN A 350 12.15 -11.86 -11.14
C GLN A 350 13.22 -12.95 -10.94
N ASP A 351 13.09 -13.82 -9.92
CA ASP A 351 14.06 -14.84 -9.52
C ASP A 351 15.49 -14.28 -9.32
N LEU A 352 15.62 -12.97 -9.04
CA LEU A 352 16.89 -12.31 -8.78
C LEU A 352 17.44 -12.66 -7.40
N ILE A 353 16.56 -12.84 -6.42
CA ILE A 353 16.89 -13.26 -5.06
C ILE A 353 15.93 -14.33 -4.57
N SER A 354 16.39 -15.13 -3.63
CA SER A 354 15.58 -15.98 -2.74
C SER A 354 15.70 -15.46 -1.30
N PRO A 355 14.87 -15.92 -0.36
CA PRO A 355 15.04 -15.58 1.05
C PRO A 355 16.43 -15.90 1.61
N ALA A 356 17.10 -16.95 1.10
CA ALA A 356 18.44 -17.34 1.47
C ALA A 356 19.55 -16.45 0.85
N THR A 357 19.30 -15.69 -0.21
CA THR A 357 20.34 -14.99 -0.96
C THR A 357 21.22 -14.13 -0.04
N PRO A 358 22.54 -14.41 0.06
CA PRO A 358 23.47 -13.62 0.87
C PRO A 358 23.76 -12.29 0.19
N ILE A 359 23.61 -11.21 0.94
CA ILE A 359 23.82 -9.84 0.45
C ILE A 359 24.82 -9.17 1.36
N LEU A 360 25.88 -8.61 0.78
CA LEU A 360 26.93 -7.96 1.53
C LEU A 360 26.47 -6.57 2.02
N ASP A 361 26.33 -6.44 3.34
CA ASP A 361 26.06 -5.19 4.04
C ASP A 361 27.38 -4.55 4.52
N GLU A 362 27.92 -3.66 3.72
CA GLU A 362 29.16 -2.92 3.97
C GLU A 362 29.00 -1.48 3.53
N LYS A 363 29.91 -0.61 3.98
CA LYS A 363 29.93 0.79 3.52
C LYS A 363 30.07 0.83 2.00
N THR A 364 29.05 1.33 1.32
CA THR A 364 28.98 1.35 -0.13
C THR A 364 28.51 2.72 -0.61
N GLU A 365 29.17 3.22 -1.67
CA GLU A 365 28.77 4.43 -2.39
C GLU A 365 28.19 4.09 -3.75
N PHE A 366 27.06 4.71 -4.07
CA PHE A 366 26.28 4.50 -5.29
C PHE A 366 26.25 5.79 -6.12
N GLY A 367 27.34 6.13 -6.82
CA GLY A 367 27.37 7.32 -7.67
C GLY A 367 27.11 8.64 -6.93
N GLY A 368 27.74 8.83 -5.78
CA GLY A 368 27.56 10.00 -4.90
C GLY A 368 26.48 9.83 -3.83
N TYR A 369 25.74 8.72 -3.83
CA TYR A 369 24.77 8.38 -2.78
C TYR A 369 25.37 7.32 -1.83
N SER A 370 25.50 7.66 -0.54
CA SER A 370 26.09 6.80 0.50
C SER A 370 25.08 6.57 1.62
N PRO A 371 24.19 5.57 1.50
CA PRO A 371 23.24 5.25 2.55
C PRO A 371 23.94 4.62 3.76
N GLU A 372 23.40 4.89 4.95
CA GLU A 372 23.80 4.25 6.19
C GLU A 372 22.67 3.40 6.75
N ASN A 373 22.98 2.33 7.49
CA ASN A 373 21.99 1.61 8.28
C ASN A 373 21.54 2.48 9.48
N TYR A 374 20.31 2.22 9.97
CA TYR A 374 19.76 3.01 11.06
C TYR A 374 20.61 2.93 12.35
N ASP A 375 21.19 1.77 12.64
CA ASP A 375 22.08 1.49 13.77
C ASP A 375 23.53 1.94 13.54
N LYS A 376 23.83 2.50 12.36
CA LYS A 376 25.18 2.95 11.90
C LYS A 376 26.22 1.84 11.92
N SER A 377 25.80 0.57 11.86
CA SER A 377 26.68 -0.60 11.79
C SER A 377 26.52 -1.32 10.45
N TYR A 378 27.50 -2.18 10.14
CA TYR A 378 27.52 -3.03 8.95
C TYR A 378 27.58 -4.48 9.39
N HIS A 379 26.81 -5.35 8.73
CA HIS A 379 26.56 -6.71 9.18
C HIS A 379 27.26 -7.78 8.32
N GLY A 380 28.05 -7.36 7.33
CA GLY A 380 28.68 -8.31 6.41
C GLY A 380 27.66 -9.04 5.55
N TYR A 381 27.99 -10.24 5.11
CA TYR A 381 27.06 -11.07 4.36
C TYR A 381 25.89 -11.51 5.25
N THR A 382 24.70 -11.15 4.83
CA THR A 382 23.44 -11.39 5.56
C THR A 382 22.37 -11.87 4.58
N SER A 383 21.57 -12.87 4.96
CA SER A 383 20.48 -13.36 4.08
C SER A 383 19.49 -12.25 3.71
N ALA A 384 18.88 -12.33 2.53
CA ALA A 384 17.83 -11.40 2.12
C ALA A 384 16.69 -11.36 3.16
N ARG A 385 16.36 -12.52 3.77
CA ARG A 385 15.42 -12.66 4.88
C ARG A 385 15.81 -11.78 6.06
N ASP A 386 17.04 -11.90 6.54
CA ASP A 386 17.53 -11.13 7.70
C ASP A 386 17.75 -9.65 7.37
N CYS A 387 18.16 -9.35 6.14
CA CYS A 387 18.26 -7.97 5.65
C CYS A 387 16.89 -7.27 5.74
N LEU A 388 15.80 -7.94 5.32
CA LEU A 388 14.44 -7.41 5.43
C LEU A 388 13.97 -7.35 6.88
N ALA A 389 14.24 -8.40 7.67
CA ALA A 389 13.83 -8.49 9.08
C ALA A 389 14.46 -7.38 9.92
N LYS A 390 15.75 -7.11 9.74
CA LYS A 390 16.51 -6.02 10.38
C LYS A 390 16.30 -4.67 9.71
N SER A 391 15.65 -4.67 8.53
CA SER A 391 15.39 -3.46 7.73
C SER A 391 16.65 -2.73 7.28
N LEU A 392 17.73 -3.48 6.93
CA LEU A 392 19.00 -2.93 6.48
C LEU A 392 18.82 -2.07 5.22
N ASN A 393 19.58 -0.99 5.14
CA ASN A 393 19.43 -0.01 4.07
C ASN A 393 20.30 -0.35 2.85
N ILE A 394 21.59 -0.66 3.08
CA ILE A 394 22.53 -0.92 2.00
C ILE A 394 22.12 -2.14 1.17
N PRO A 395 21.75 -3.29 1.77
CA PRO A 395 21.24 -4.42 1.02
C PRO A 395 20.00 -4.08 0.17
N ALA A 396 19.06 -3.29 0.69
CA ALA A 396 17.88 -2.88 -0.08
C ALA A 396 18.25 -2.04 -1.31
N VAL A 397 19.23 -1.14 -1.19
CA VAL A 397 19.73 -0.33 -2.33
C VAL A 397 20.46 -1.21 -3.34
N LYS A 398 21.30 -2.16 -2.89
CA LYS A 398 21.99 -3.14 -3.78
C LYS A 398 20.99 -4.00 -4.56
N ILE A 399 19.95 -4.52 -3.91
CA ILE A 399 18.90 -5.29 -4.58
C ILE A 399 18.18 -4.42 -5.61
N LEU A 400 17.77 -3.19 -5.26
CA LEU A 400 17.07 -2.31 -6.21
C LEU A 400 17.96 -1.91 -7.38
N GLN A 401 19.26 -1.72 -7.15
CA GLN A 401 20.22 -1.46 -8.22
C GLN A 401 20.30 -2.63 -9.21
N SER A 402 20.35 -3.86 -8.69
CA SER A 402 20.37 -5.08 -9.53
C SER A 402 19.04 -5.35 -10.23
N LEU A 403 17.90 -5.07 -9.58
CA LEU A 403 16.57 -5.20 -10.16
C LEU A 403 16.31 -4.14 -11.24
N GLY A 404 16.86 -2.96 -11.06
CA GLY A 404 16.55 -1.75 -11.83
C GLY A 404 15.41 -0.95 -11.19
N VAL A 405 15.63 0.34 -10.97
CA VAL A 405 14.67 1.25 -10.30
C VAL A 405 13.34 1.30 -11.05
N ASN A 406 13.37 1.35 -12.38
CA ASN A 406 12.16 1.39 -13.20
C ASN A 406 11.33 0.11 -13.04
N THR A 407 11.97 -1.06 -13.02
CA THR A 407 11.29 -2.34 -12.81
C THR A 407 10.57 -2.36 -11.46
N GLY A 408 11.25 -1.96 -10.39
CA GLY A 408 10.61 -1.85 -9.07
C GLY A 408 9.41 -0.88 -9.07
N ALA A 409 9.56 0.29 -9.70
CA ALA A 409 8.50 1.29 -9.79
C ALA A 409 7.28 0.82 -10.60
N GLU A 410 7.46 -0.05 -11.61
CA GLU A 410 6.33 -0.65 -12.33
C GLU A 410 5.47 -1.54 -11.43
N TYR A 411 6.06 -2.29 -10.48
CA TYR A 411 5.29 -3.04 -9.49
C TYR A 411 4.50 -2.11 -8.57
N LEU A 412 5.09 -1.00 -8.11
CA LEU A 412 4.35 0.00 -7.34
C LEU A 412 3.16 0.57 -8.14
N LYS A 413 3.38 0.89 -9.41
CA LYS A 413 2.32 1.39 -10.30
C LYS A 413 1.16 0.40 -10.44
N LYS A 414 1.42 -0.91 -10.52
CA LYS A 414 0.39 -1.95 -10.52
C LYS A 414 -0.45 -1.96 -9.24
N MET A 415 0.09 -1.45 -8.14
CA MET A 415 -0.58 -1.28 -6.84
C MET A 415 -1.10 0.15 -6.62
N ASN A 416 -1.31 0.91 -7.69
CA ASN A 416 -1.76 2.32 -7.67
C ASN A 416 -0.84 3.29 -6.90
N LEU A 417 0.43 2.91 -6.67
CA LEU A 417 1.46 3.75 -6.06
C LEU A 417 2.33 4.37 -7.15
N ALA A 418 1.84 5.45 -7.74
CA ALA A 418 2.56 6.13 -8.83
C ALA A 418 3.77 6.93 -8.31
N ILE A 419 4.91 6.79 -9.01
CA ILE A 419 6.17 7.49 -8.73
C ILE A 419 6.38 8.56 -9.80
N GLU A 420 6.79 9.75 -9.38
CA GLU A 420 7.20 10.83 -10.28
C GLU A 420 8.51 10.45 -10.98
N LYS A 421 8.69 10.91 -12.21
CA LYS A 421 9.88 10.56 -13.02
C LYS A 421 11.19 10.98 -12.35
N GLU A 422 11.19 12.10 -11.64
CA GLU A 422 12.32 12.66 -10.91
C GLU A 422 12.73 11.82 -9.70
N ASP A 423 11.81 10.99 -9.16
CA ASP A 423 12.02 10.14 -7.99
C ASP A 423 12.56 8.75 -8.37
N LEU A 424 12.69 8.41 -9.68
CA LEU A 424 13.22 7.14 -10.16
C LEU A 424 14.73 7.02 -9.97
N THR A 425 15.17 7.02 -8.72
CA THR A 425 16.57 6.99 -8.29
C THR A 425 16.78 5.97 -7.17
N LEU A 426 18.01 5.58 -6.87
CA LEU A 426 18.31 4.57 -5.83
C LEU A 426 17.81 4.92 -4.41
N PRO A 427 17.78 6.20 -3.96
CA PRO A 427 17.13 6.58 -2.70
C PRO A 427 15.68 6.10 -2.54
N LEU A 428 14.98 5.82 -3.66
CA LEU A 428 13.64 5.26 -3.64
C LEU A 428 13.55 3.92 -2.89
N ALA A 429 14.64 3.12 -2.87
CA ALA A 429 14.73 1.89 -2.06
C ALA A 429 14.43 2.10 -0.57
N LEU A 430 14.66 3.31 -0.09
CA LEU A 430 14.50 3.71 1.31
C LEU A 430 13.30 4.66 1.50
N GLY A 431 12.48 4.83 0.46
CA GLY A 431 11.32 5.72 0.48
C GLY A 431 11.66 7.21 0.24
N GLY A 432 12.85 7.51 -0.31
CA GLY A 432 13.25 8.85 -0.70
C GLY A 432 12.54 9.28 -1.99
N MET A 433 11.52 10.12 -1.87
CA MET A 433 10.72 10.67 -2.97
C MET A 433 10.13 12.03 -2.58
N LYS A 434 9.53 12.73 -3.54
CA LYS A 434 9.00 14.09 -3.34
C LYS A 434 7.68 14.12 -2.56
N ASN A 435 6.71 13.30 -2.94
CA ASN A 435 5.34 13.41 -2.46
C ASN A 435 4.92 12.34 -1.44
N GLY A 436 5.52 11.15 -1.47
CA GLY A 436 5.13 10.02 -0.61
C GLY A 436 3.74 9.46 -0.90
N PHE A 437 3.20 8.69 0.07
CA PHE A 437 1.91 8.02 -0.01
C PHE A 437 1.10 8.24 1.26
N SER A 438 -0.23 8.10 1.17
CA SER A 438 -1.09 8.07 2.34
C SER A 438 -1.03 6.70 3.02
N LEU A 439 -1.44 6.63 4.29
CA LEU A 439 -1.51 5.35 5.01
C LEU A 439 -2.45 4.36 4.32
N ASN A 440 -3.60 4.84 3.83
CA ASN A 440 -4.58 3.99 3.14
C ASN A 440 -4.03 3.42 1.82
N GLU A 441 -3.27 4.21 1.04
CA GLU A 441 -2.58 3.71 -0.15
C GLU A 441 -1.56 2.61 0.21
N LEU A 442 -0.82 2.78 1.31
CA LEU A 442 0.20 1.81 1.75
C LEU A 442 -0.42 0.50 2.27
N ILE A 443 -1.45 0.56 3.14
CA ILE A 443 -2.11 -0.67 3.63
C ILE A 443 -2.79 -1.43 2.49
N ASN A 444 -3.37 -0.72 1.53
CA ASN A 444 -3.97 -1.34 0.35
C ASN A 444 -2.94 -2.08 -0.51
N ALA A 445 -1.76 -1.48 -0.72
CA ALA A 445 -0.66 -2.16 -1.42
C ALA A 445 -0.16 -3.40 -0.65
N TYR A 446 -0.08 -3.32 0.69
CA TYR A 446 0.30 -4.47 1.52
C TYR A 446 -0.72 -5.61 1.49
N ALA A 447 -2.03 -5.29 1.33
CA ALA A 447 -3.09 -6.28 1.19
C ALA A 447 -2.90 -7.21 -0.02
N THR A 448 -2.07 -6.84 -1.00
CA THR A 448 -1.67 -7.71 -2.11
C THR A 448 -1.01 -9.01 -1.65
N PHE A 449 -0.26 -9.00 -0.55
CA PHE A 449 0.42 -10.18 -0.06
C PHE A 449 -0.54 -11.23 0.54
N PRO A 450 -1.41 -10.92 1.52
CA PRO A 450 -2.38 -11.88 2.02
C PRO A 450 -3.42 -12.27 0.96
N ASN A 451 -3.65 -11.45 -0.06
CA ASN A 451 -4.49 -11.75 -1.23
C ASN A 451 -3.72 -12.45 -2.36
N GLN A 452 -2.75 -13.31 -2.02
CA GLN A 452 -2.04 -14.20 -2.93
C GLN A 452 -1.42 -13.49 -4.16
N GLY A 453 -0.94 -12.26 -3.97
CA GLY A 453 -0.31 -11.46 -5.03
C GLY A 453 -1.27 -10.69 -5.92
N ILE A 454 -2.56 -10.69 -5.63
CA ILE A 454 -3.59 -9.93 -6.34
C ILE A 454 -3.83 -8.61 -5.62
N PHE A 455 -3.63 -7.51 -6.33
CA PHE A 455 -4.03 -6.18 -5.87
C PHE A 455 -5.48 -5.92 -6.24
N GLU A 456 -6.23 -5.42 -5.27
CA GLU A 456 -7.57 -4.90 -5.43
C GLU A 456 -7.67 -3.56 -4.71
N LYS A 457 -8.31 -2.56 -5.35
CA LYS A 457 -8.45 -1.24 -4.74
C LYS A 457 -9.43 -1.31 -3.59
N ALA A 458 -8.97 -1.08 -2.38
CA ALA A 458 -9.83 -0.97 -1.22
C ALA A 458 -10.61 0.36 -1.22
N GLU A 459 -11.87 0.29 -0.87
CA GLU A 459 -12.81 1.41 -0.86
C GLU A 459 -13.48 1.54 0.51
N PHE A 460 -14.04 2.72 0.81
CA PHE A 460 -14.88 2.96 1.98
C PHE A 460 -16.35 2.68 1.66
N ILE A 461 -16.74 2.88 0.38
CA ILE A 461 -18.12 2.81 -0.11
C ILE A 461 -18.34 1.54 -0.92
N LYS A 462 -19.28 0.72 -0.48
CA LYS A 462 -19.71 -0.49 -1.18
C LYS A 462 -20.73 -0.20 -2.26
N GLU A 463 -21.76 0.63 -1.93
CA GLU A 463 -22.87 0.96 -2.83
C GLU A 463 -23.41 2.35 -2.52
N ILE A 464 -23.87 3.05 -3.56
CA ILE A 464 -24.59 4.32 -3.44
C ILE A 464 -25.93 4.20 -4.15
N LYS A 465 -27.02 4.50 -3.44
CA LYS A 465 -28.36 4.66 -4.02
C LYS A 465 -28.81 6.12 -3.92
N ILE A 466 -29.49 6.59 -4.94
CA ILE A 466 -30.16 7.89 -4.95
C ILE A 466 -31.63 7.66 -5.29
N ASP A 467 -32.53 8.10 -4.41
CA ASP A 467 -33.96 7.87 -4.52
C ASP A 467 -34.30 6.38 -4.76
N GLY A 468 -33.58 5.47 -4.10
CA GLY A 468 -33.74 4.01 -4.17
C GLY A 468 -33.12 3.34 -5.40
N VAL A 469 -32.51 4.10 -6.31
CA VAL A 469 -31.83 3.58 -7.52
C VAL A 469 -30.32 3.47 -7.26
N THR A 470 -29.72 2.29 -7.49
CA THR A 470 -28.28 2.09 -7.41
C THR A 470 -27.58 2.87 -8.51
N ILE A 471 -26.75 3.84 -8.12
CA ILE A 471 -25.93 4.69 -9.01
C ILE A 471 -24.49 4.21 -9.07
N TYR A 472 -24.02 3.62 -7.97
CA TYR A 472 -22.69 3.07 -7.86
C TYR A 472 -22.72 1.77 -7.05
N ALA A 473 -21.98 0.80 -7.49
CA ALA A 473 -21.57 -0.35 -6.70
C ALA A 473 -20.08 -0.59 -6.93
N SER A 474 -19.37 -0.96 -5.87
CA SER A 474 -17.97 -1.36 -5.94
C SER A 474 -17.81 -2.56 -6.88
N GLU A 475 -16.88 -2.48 -7.80
CA GLU A 475 -16.56 -3.53 -8.78
C GLU A 475 -15.22 -4.16 -8.41
N GLU A 476 -15.17 -5.46 -8.31
CA GLU A 476 -13.89 -6.19 -8.16
C GLU A 476 -13.01 -5.94 -9.38
N LYS A 477 -11.85 -5.34 -9.16
CA LYS A 477 -10.83 -5.06 -10.19
C LYS A 477 -9.53 -5.73 -9.82
N ASN A 478 -9.52 -7.05 -9.95
CA ASN A 478 -8.39 -7.89 -9.61
C ASN A 478 -7.23 -7.68 -10.58
N GLN A 479 -6.08 -7.23 -10.07
CA GLN A 479 -4.84 -7.12 -10.82
C GLN A 479 -3.76 -8.00 -10.19
N ARG A 480 -3.32 -9.04 -10.89
CA ARG A 480 -2.16 -9.82 -10.43
C ARG A 480 -0.89 -8.97 -10.52
N VAL A 481 -0.26 -8.78 -9.38
CA VAL A 481 1.00 -8.03 -9.23
C VAL A 481 2.16 -9.00 -9.06
N PHE A 482 1.98 -10.01 -8.22
CA PHE A 482 2.96 -11.05 -7.90
C PHE A 482 2.35 -12.44 -8.09
N SER A 483 3.19 -13.43 -8.31
CA SER A 483 2.79 -14.84 -8.18
C SER A 483 2.42 -15.17 -6.73
N GLU A 484 1.67 -16.23 -6.53
CA GLU A 484 1.33 -16.72 -5.19
C GLU A 484 2.59 -17.08 -4.40
N GLU A 485 3.58 -17.64 -5.08
CA GLU A 485 4.88 -18.00 -4.53
C GLU A 485 5.62 -16.77 -3.98
N THR A 486 5.69 -15.72 -4.78
CA THR A 486 6.36 -14.46 -4.36
C THR A 486 5.63 -13.80 -3.20
N ALA A 487 4.30 -13.77 -3.24
CA ALA A 487 3.49 -13.22 -2.16
C ALA A 487 3.72 -14.00 -0.85
N TYR A 488 3.74 -15.34 -0.94
CA TYR A 488 4.00 -16.20 0.22
C TYR A 488 5.43 -16.05 0.75
N LEU A 489 6.45 -16.10 -0.10
CA LEU A 489 7.85 -15.95 0.33
C LEU A 489 8.09 -14.58 0.98
N THR A 490 7.50 -13.52 0.43
CA THR A 490 7.57 -12.18 1.03
C THR A 490 6.87 -12.16 2.39
N THR A 491 5.71 -12.79 2.51
CA THR A 491 4.96 -12.94 3.77
C THR A 491 5.80 -13.68 4.81
N ASP A 492 6.43 -14.77 4.45
CA ASP A 492 7.25 -15.58 5.35
C ASP A 492 8.50 -14.79 5.83
N MET A 493 9.14 -14.03 4.94
CA MET A 493 10.21 -13.09 5.34
C MET A 493 9.70 -12.00 6.29
N LEU A 494 8.47 -11.49 6.09
CA LEU A 494 7.84 -10.51 6.97
C LEU A 494 7.36 -11.12 8.30
N LYS A 495 7.06 -12.41 8.38
CA LYS A 495 6.89 -13.16 9.63
C LYS A 495 8.21 -13.19 10.43
N THR A 496 9.35 -13.29 9.76
CA THR A 496 10.66 -13.18 10.43
C THR A 496 10.87 -11.79 11.03
N THR A 497 10.37 -10.73 10.39
CA THR A 497 10.39 -9.36 10.93
C THR A 497 9.63 -9.27 12.27
N VAL A 498 8.53 -10.01 12.40
CA VAL A 498 7.77 -10.14 13.66
C VAL A 498 8.48 -11.05 14.66
N LYS A 499 9.02 -12.19 14.23
CA LYS A 499 9.63 -13.18 15.13
C LYS A 499 10.89 -12.62 15.82
N SER A 500 11.79 -11.99 15.07
CA SER A 500 13.11 -11.57 15.56
C SER A 500 13.56 -10.19 15.09
N GLY A 501 12.81 -9.54 14.19
CA GLY A 501 13.18 -8.27 13.56
C GLY A 501 12.59 -7.03 14.23
N THR A 502 12.38 -6.01 13.42
CA THR A 502 11.97 -4.67 13.90
C THR A 502 10.53 -4.60 14.41
N ALA A 503 9.67 -5.56 14.04
CA ALA A 503 8.27 -5.66 14.49
C ALA A 503 8.06 -6.68 15.64
N LYS A 504 9.10 -7.04 16.39
CA LYS A 504 9.09 -8.09 17.42
C LYS A 504 8.07 -7.92 18.55
N LYS A 505 7.47 -6.73 18.69
CA LYS A 505 6.38 -6.50 19.65
C LYS A 505 5.11 -7.30 19.31
N LEU A 506 4.91 -7.65 18.04
CA LEU A 506 3.76 -8.44 17.59
C LEU A 506 3.92 -9.95 17.85
N ARG A 507 5.12 -10.43 18.22
CA ARG A 507 5.42 -11.88 18.33
C ARG A 507 4.61 -12.65 19.39
N SER A 508 4.03 -11.91 20.37
CA SER A 508 3.21 -12.51 21.42
C SER A 508 1.74 -12.71 21.03
N LEU A 509 1.34 -12.24 19.85
CA LEU A 509 0.00 -12.51 19.33
C LEU A 509 -0.12 -13.99 18.97
N PRO A 510 -1.25 -14.67 19.32
CA PRO A 510 -1.39 -16.12 19.22
C PRO A 510 -1.79 -16.60 17.82
N PHE A 511 -1.47 -15.90 16.75
CA PHE A 511 -1.81 -16.22 15.36
C PHE A 511 -0.71 -15.79 14.40
N ASP A 512 -0.76 -16.32 13.18
CA ASP A 512 0.17 -15.97 12.13
C ASP A 512 -0.03 -14.51 11.69
N ILE A 513 1.04 -13.73 11.79
CA ILE A 513 1.04 -12.31 11.43
C ILE A 513 2.36 -11.94 10.77
N ALA A 514 2.28 -11.21 9.67
CA ALA A 514 3.41 -10.61 9.00
C ALA A 514 3.42 -9.10 9.25
N GLY A 515 4.59 -8.48 9.31
CA GLY A 515 4.65 -7.06 9.60
C GLY A 515 5.93 -6.38 9.16
N LYS A 516 5.86 -5.05 9.01
CA LYS A 516 6.99 -4.19 8.66
C LYS A 516 6.92 -2.88 9.39
N THR A 517 8.06 -2.40 9.84
CA THR A 517 8.21 -1.08 10.42
C THR A 517 8.95 -0.14 9.48
N GLY A 518 8.66 1.13 9.56
CA GLY A 518 9.33 2.20 8.85
C GLY A 518 9.62 3.38 9.76
N THR A 519 10.74 4.03 9.53
CA THR A 519 11.11 5.27 10.20
C THR A 519 11.73 6.18 9.15
N VAL A 520 11.25 7.40 9.06
CA VAL A 520 11.85 8.45 8.23
C VAL A 520 12.56 9.40 9.17
N GLY A 521 13.83 9.63 8.89
CA GLY A 521 14.68 10.52 9.70
C GLY A 521 15.42 11.53 8.87
N THR A 522 15.81 12.61 9.51
CA THR A 522 16.75 13.62 9.02
C THR A 522 17.95 13.65 9.95
N ALA A 523 18.97 14.45 9.62
CA ALA A 523 20.11 14.70 10.52
C ALA A 523 19.68 15.25 11.90
N LYS A 524 18.47 15.80 11.99
CA LYS A 524 17.92 16.42 13.21
C LYS A 524 17.07 15.45 14.05
N GLY A 525 16.62 14.34 13.52
CA GLY A 525 15.76 13.35 14.18
C GLY A 525 14.69 12.77 13.27
N ASN A 526 13.80 11.93 13.83
CA ASN A 526 12.74 11.26 13.07
C ASN A 526 11.59 12.23 12.78
N THR A 527 10.95 12.09 11.61
CA THR A 527 9.76 12.86 11.21
C THR A 527 8.53 11.99 11.06
N ASP A 528 8.71 10.69 10.73
CA ASP A 528 7.62 9.75 10.52
C ASP A 528 7.99 8.37 11.08
N ALA A 529 7.03 7.71 11.69
CA ALA A 529 7.15 6.37 12.24
C ALA A 529 5.93 5.53 11.81
N TYR A 530 6.19 4.38 11.18
CA TYR A 530 5.17 3.47 10.66
C TYR A 530 5.28 2.09 11.28
N ALA A 531 4.15 1.45 11.48
CA ALA A 531 4.05 0.02 11.69
C ALA A 531 2.86 -0.52 10.90
N LEU A 532 3.11 -1.50 10.04
CA LEU A 532 2.11 -2.20 9.25
C LEU A 532 2.17 -3.68 9.54
N SER A 533 1.02 -4.32 9.58
CA SER A 533 0.89 -5.78 9.69
C SER A 533 -0.28 -6.28 8.88
N TYR A 534 -0.25 -7.56 8.60
CA TYR A 534 -1.39 -8.27 8.03
C TYR A 534 -1.47 -9.72 8.50
N THR A 535 -2.69 -10.22 8.52
CA THR A 535 -3.06 -11.63 8.64
C THR A 535 -3.73 -12.04 7.33
N THR A 536 -4.26 -13.24 7.24
CA THR A 536 -5.10 -13.64 6.09
C THR A 536 -6.42 -12.88 6.00
N LYS A 537 -6.85 -12.19 7.09
CA LYS A 537 -8.15 -11.50 7.16
C LYS A 537 -8.06 -9.98 7.12
N ASN A 538 -7.02 -9.40 7.67
CA ASN A 538 -6.94 -7.95 7.83
C ASN A 538 -5.53 -7.43 7.54
N THR A 539 -5.46 -6.24 6.94
CA THR A 539 -4.25 -5.42 6.84
C THR A 539 -4.42 -4.18 7.69
N VAL A 540 -3.51 -3.94 8.61
CA VAL A 540 -3.56 -2.86 9.58
C VAL A 540 -2.33 -1.98 9.46
N GLY A 541 -2.53 -0.66 9.50
CA GLY A 541 -1.44 0.31 9.49
C GLY A 541 -1.60 1.37 10.56
N VAL A 542 -0.48 1.78 11.15
CA VAL A 542 -0.37 2.91 12.07
C VAL A 542 0.78 3.81 11.63
N TRP A 543 0.52 5.10 11.53
CA TRP A 543 1.49 6.14 11.30
C TRP A 543 1.45 7.17 12.44
N ILE A 544 2.63 7.62 12.88
CA ILE A 544 2.82 8.73 13.81
C ILE A 544 3.83 9.69 13.20
N GLY A 545 3.49 10.97 13.18
CA GLY A 545 4.34 12.01 12.63
C GLY A 545 3.79 13.40 12.95
N ASN A 546 4.20 14.40 12.18
CA ASN A 546 3.59 15.74 12.23
C ASN A 546 3.38 16.24 10.80
N ALA A 547 2.20 16.79 10.51
CA ALA A 547 1.86 17.32 9.20
C ALA A 547 2.84 18.40 8.71
N ASN A 548 3.44 19.15 9.63
CA ASN A 548 4.42 20.20 9.36
C ASN A 548 5.87 19.72 9.27
N ASN A 549 6.12 18.40 9.25
CA ASN A 549 7.45 17.78 9.25
C ASN A 549 8.32 18.06 10.50
N SER A 550 7.73 18.52 11.60
CA SER A 550 8.47 18.63 12.86
C SER A 550 8.85 17.24 13.40
N GLN A 551 9.89 17.20 14.22
CA GLN A 551 10.45 15.96 14.76
C GLN A 551 9.51 15.26 15.72
N ILE A 552 9.64 13.93 15.76
CA ILE A 552 8.96 13.04 16.72
C ILE A 552 9.99 12.17 17.45
N PRO A 553 9.76 11.81 18.73
CA PRO A 553 10.66 10.94 19.48
C PRO A 553 10.45 9.45 19.21
N TYR A 554 9.66 9.09 18.19
CA TYR A 554 9.23 7.71 17.96
C TYR A 554 9.94 7.08 16.77
N THR A 555 10.06 5.74 16.83
CA THR A 555 10.44 4.86 15.71
C THR A 555 9.29 3.92 15.39
N GLY A 556 9.28 3.33 14.19
CA GLY A 556 8.24 2.39 13.79
C GLY A 556 8.08 1.18 14.71
N GLY A 557 9.19 0.62 15.23
CA GLY A 557 9.17 -0.47 16.21
C GLY A 557 8.79 -0.03 17.64
N GLY A 558 8.59 1.28 17.87
CA GLY A 558 8.19 1.88 19.13
C GLY A 558 6.69 1.94 19.33
N LEU A 559 6.17 3.16 19.52
CA LEU A 559 4.75 3.42 19.83
C LEU A 559 3.79 2.99 18.70
N PRO A 560 4.10 3.20 17.37
CA PRO A 560 3.21 2.69 16.32
C PRO A 560 3.00 1.18 16.42
N CYS A 561 4.06 0.41 16.72
CA CYS A 561 3.96 -1.03 16.86
C CYS A 561 3.17 -1.47 18.10
N ASN A 562 3.13 -0.66 19.19
CA ASN A 562 2.26 -0.91 20.36
C ASN A 562 0.79 -0.75 19.98
N TYR A 563 0.44 0.33 19.27
CA TYR A 563 -0.93 0.51 18.78
C TYR A 563 -1.33 -0.59 17.81
N LEU A 564 -0.43 -0.96 16.92
CA LEU A 564 -0.65 -2.06 15.97
C LEU A 564 -0.92 -3.38 16.70
N TYR A 565 -0.20 -3.66 17.78
CA TYR A 565 -0.44 -4.83 18.65
C TYR A 565 -1.87 -4.81 19.21
N ASN A 566 -2.28 -3.70 19.85
CA ASN A 566 -3.60 -3.59 20.47
C ASN A 566 -4.75 -3.70 19.46
N ILE A 567 -4.58 -3.17 18.25
CA ILE A 567 -5.58 -3.28 17.18
C ILE A 567 -5.70 -4.73 16.74
N ASN A 568 -4.58 -5.42 16.49
CA ASN A 568 -4.60 -6.84 16.08
C ASN A 568 -5.15 -7.74 17.20
N GLU A 569 -4.83 -7.49 18.47
CA GLU A 569 -5.39 -8.20 19.61
C GLU A 569 -6.92 -8.06 19.66
N TYR A 570 -7.44 -6.85 19.50
CA TYR A 570 -8.89 -6.60 19.43
C TYR A 570 -9.57 -7.33 18.25
N LEU A 571 -8.94 -7.30 17.08
CA LEU A 571 -9.44 -8.01 15.88
C LEU A 571 -9.49 -9.51 16.11
N TYR A 572 -8.50 -10.08 16.79
CA TYR A 572 -8.47 -11.50 17.14
C TYR A 572 -9.60 -11.89 18.09
N ASP A 573 -9.81 -11.13 19.18
CA ASP A 573 -10.88 -11.38 20.14
C ASP A 573 -12.27 -11.26 19.51
N LYS A 574 -12.45 -10.32 18.59
CA LYS A 574 -13.73 -10.03 17.95
C LYS A 574 -14.10 -11.02 16.84
N HIS A 575 -13.11 -11.41 16.01
CA HIS A 575 -13.38 -12.15 14.78
C HIS A 575 -13.23 -13.67 14.89
N SER A 576 -12.80 -14.20 16.00
CA SER A 576 -12.68 -15.60 16.31
C SER A 576 -11.27 -15.99 16.77
N LYS A 577 -11.24 -17.00 17.63
CA LYS A 577 -10.00 -17.62 18.10
C LYS A 577 -9.20 -18.35 17.01
N ASN A 578 -9.72 -18.44 15.78
CA ASN A 578 -9.09 -19.10 14.63
C ASN A 578 -8.87 -18.14 13.47
N ILE A 579 -7.76 -17.42 13.48
CA ILE A 579 -7.26 -16.76 12.28
C ILE A 579 -6.49 -17.82 11.49
N PRO A 580 -6.87 -18.11 10.23
CA PRO A 580 -6.17 -19.09 9.41
C PRO A 580 -4.70 -18.70 9.22
N THR A 581 -3.83 -19.71 9.18
CA THR A 581 -2.42 -19.53 8.81
C THR A 581 -2.29 -19.25 7.32
N PHE A 582 -1.19 -18.64 6.92
CA PHE A 582 -0.89 -18.46 5.50
C PHE A 582 -0.58 -19.82 4.86
N SER A 583 -1.33 -20.18 3.82
CA SER A 583 -1.14 -21.43 3.09
C SER A 583 0.10 -21.38 2.21
N ILE A 584 0.91 -22.44 2.25
CA ILE A 584 2.07 -22.58 1.36
C ILE A 584 1.58 -22.94 -0.05
N PRO A 585 1.87 -22.14 -1.09
CA PRO A 585 1.52 -22.48 -2.46
C PRO A 585 2.28 -23.72 -2.96
N ASN A 586 1.69 -24.47 -3.90
CA ASN A 586 2.33 -25.65 -4.49
C ASN A 586 3.68 -25.35 -5.20
N GLY A 587 3.88 -24.10 -5.62
CA GLY A 587 5.11 -23.64 -6.26
C GLY A 587 6.22 -23.25 -5.29
N VAL A 588 6.01 -23.34 -3.96
CA VAL A 588 7.01 -23.09 -2.93
C VAL A 588 7.42 -24.38 -2.27
N VAL A 589 8.72 -24.60 -2.14
CA VAL A 589 9.30 -25.80 -1.54
C VAL A 589 10.31 -25.43 -0.46
N GLU A 590 10.35 -26.26 0.57
CA GLU A 590 11.37 -26.21 1.60
C GLU A 590 12.59 -27.01 1.16
N LYS A 591 13.79 -26.45 1.32
CA LYS A 591 15.07 -27.10 1.05
C LYS A 591 16.05 -26.86 2.18
N GLU A 592 16.87 -27.88 2.44
CA GLU A 592 18.01 -27.78 3.33
C GLU A 592 19.22 -27.29 2.52
N ILE A 593 19.86 -26.19 2.94
CA ILE A 593 21.09 -25.68 2.34
C ILE A 593 22.26 -25.88 3.29
N ASP A 594 23.45 -26.02 2.72
CA ASP A 594 24.68 -26.21 3.47
C ASP A 594 25.10 -24.93 4.20
N LYS A 595 25.13 -25.02 5.53
CA LYS A 595 25.42 -23.89 6.41
C LYS A 595 26.86 -23.39 6.28
N THR A 596 27.80 -24.30 6.08
CA THR A 596 29.24 -23.95 6.00
C THR A 596 29.53 -23.22 4.70
N SER A 597 29.10 -23.78 3.56
CA SER A 597 29.24 -23.10 2.26
C SER A 597 28.57 -21.74 2.27
N TYR A 598 27.42 -21.64 2.93
CA TYR A 598 26.66 -20.39 3.04
C TYR A 598 27.45 -19.30 3.77
N TYR A 599 28.05 -19.60 4.93
CA TYR A 599 28.77 -18.60 5.72
C TYR A 599 30.22 -18.38 5.23
N ASP A 600 30.90 -19.40 4.74
CA ASP A 600 32.34 -19.30 4.39
C ASP A 600 32.54 -18.79 2.95
N THR A 601 31.71 -19.22 2.01
CA THR A 601 31.88 -18.88 0.59
C THR A 601 30.72 -18.06 0.01
N HIS A 602 29.68 -17.82 0.81
CA HIS A 602 28.47 -17.07 0.44
C HIS A 602 27.73 -17.67 -0.75
N ASN A 603 27.87 -19.00 -0.94
CA ASN A 603 27.17 -19.74 -1.97
C ASN A 603 25.98 -20.49 -1.37
N ILE A 604 24.86 -20.46 -2.07
CA ILE A 604 23.70 -21.27 -1.71
C ILE A 604 23.84 -22.63 -2.39
N LEU A 605 24.28 -23.64 -1.63
CA LEU A 605 24.35 -25.03 -2.07
C LEU A 605 23.34 -25.85 -1.30
N LEU A 606 22.70 -26.83 -1.94
CA LEU A 606 21.89 -27.79 -1.22
C LEU A 606 22.76 -28.57 -0.24
N ALA A 607 22.24 -28.88 0.93
CA ALA A 607 22.92 -29.74 1.86
C ALA A 607 22.96 -31.19 1.32
N ASP A 608 24.09 -31.86 1.49
CA ASP A 608 24.20 -33.30 1.24
C ASP A 608 23.28 -34.05 2.22
N PRO A 609 22.62 -35.16 1.84
CA PRO A 609 21.81 -35.97 2.73
C PRO A 609 22.56 -36.40 4.01
N ASN A 610 23.88 -36.60 3.93
CA ASN A 610 24.73 -36.99 5.07
C ASN A 610 25.15 -35.82 5.96
N SER A 611 24.83 -34.57 5.59
CA SER A 611 25.16 -33.42 6.42
C SER A 611 24.48 -33.50 7.77
N PRO A 612 25.20 -33.30 8.88
CA PRO A 612 24.59 -33.23 10.22
C PRO A 612 23.58 -32.11 10.33
N ALA A 613 22.56 -32.21 11.17
CA ALA A 613 21.51 -31.23 11.34
C ALA A 613 22.04 -29.81 11.69
N ASP A 614 23.10 -29.74 12.51
CA ASP A 614 23.74 -28.47 12.91
C ASP A 614 24.41 -27.73 11.75
N TYR A 615 24.66 -28.40 10.64
CA TYR A 615 25.26 -27.87 9.41
C TYR A 615 24.25 -27.64 8.30
N LYS A 616 22.97 -27.68 8.60
CA LYS A 616 21.87 -27.42 7.69
C LYS A 616 21.13 -26.16 8.08
N ILE A 617 20.69 -25.41 7.06
CA ILE A 617 19.74 -24.30 7.20
C ILE A 617 18.53 -24.68 6.34
N THR A 618 17.36 -24.69 6.95
CA THR A 618 16.10 -24.88 6.24
C THR A 618 15.64 -23.55 5.67
N GLU A 619 15.34 -23.49 4.36
CA GLU A 619 14.86 -22.28 3.72
C GLU A 619 13.87 -22.60 2.60
N LEU A 620 13.04 -21.60 2.27
CA LEU A 620 11.98 -21.69 1.27
C LEU A 620 12.44 -21.13 -0.08
N PHE A 621 12.05 -21.83 -1.15
CA PHE A 621 12.39 -21.45 -2.52
C PHE A 621 11.18 -21.59 -3.43
N LYS A 622 11.13 -20.76 -4.49
CA LYS A 622 10.27 -21.04 -5.64
C LYS A 622 10.80 -22.26 -6.36
N ASN A 623 9.93 -23.08 -6.90
CA ASN A 623 10.34 -24.24 -7.73
C ASN A 623 11.25 -23.84 -8.90
N SER A 624 11.07 -22.64 -9.47
CA SER A 624 11.91 -22.09 -10.54
C SER A 624 13.31 -21.67 -10.09
N ALA A 625 13.52 -21.45 -8.79
CA ALA A 625 14.74 -20.86 -8.23
C ALA A 625 15.43 -21.74 -7.18
N ILE A 626 15.18 -23.05 -7.21
CA ILE A 626 15.87 -24.01 -6.33
C ILE A 626 17.35 -24.07 -6.70
N PRO A 627 18.29 -24.02 -5.73
CA PRO A 627 19.70 -24.26 -5.99
C PRO A 627 19.94 -25.61 -6.66
N THR A 628 20.72 -25.64 -7.74
CA THR A 628 20.98 -26.86 -8.53
C THR A 628 22.22 -27.63 -8.08
N LYS A 629 23.10 -26.99 -7.31
CA LYS A 629 24.34 -27.58 -6.83
C LYS A 629 24.19 -28.05 -5.39
N THR A 630 24.70 -29.23 -5.10
CA THR A 630 24.80 -29.79 -3.74
C THR A 630 26.22 -29.54 -3.19
N SER A 631 26.32 -29.27 -1.90
CA SER A 631 27.61 -29.21 -1.19
C SER A 631 28.29 -30.58 -1.19
N ASP A 632 29.59 -30.60 -1.39
CA ASP A 632 30.40 -31.80 -1.33
C ASP A 632 31.08 -31.99 0.04
N LEU A 633 30.87 -31.07 0.99
CA LEU A 633 31.52 -31.09 2.31
C LEU A 633 31.30 -32.37 3.10
N PHE A 634 30.10 -32.93 2.98
CA PHE A 634 29.70 -34.17 3.66
C PHE A 634 29.42 -35.33 2.69
N THR A 635 29.64 -35.09 1.38
CA THR A 635 29.49 -36.16 0.40
C THR A 635 30.46 -37.26 0.70
N ASN A 636 29.98 -38.49 0.77
CA ASN A 636 30.84 -39.62 0.95
C ASN A 636 31.81 -39.70 -0.23
N PRO A 637 33.12 -39.69 0.03
CA PRO A 637 34.06 -39.88 -1.06
C PRO A 637 33.90 -41.25 -1.68
N SER A 638 34.06 -41.34 -2.99
CA SER A 638 34.08 -42.65 -3.67
C SER A 638 35.20 -43.49 -3.09
N ILE A 639 34.85 -44.66 -2.53
CA ILE A 639 35.82 -45.59 -1.97
C ILE A 639 36.27 -46.51 -3.08
N ILE A 640 37.58 -46.47 -3.41
CA ILE A 640 38.18 -47.56 -4.17
C ILE A 640 38.42 -48.72 -3.22
N PRO A 641 37.88 -49.92 -3.51
CA PRO A 641 38.05 -51.06 -2.64
C PRO A 641 39.53 -51.32 -2.34
N PRO A 642 39.89 -51.58 -1.08
CA PRO A 642 41.25 -51.89 -0.72
C PRO A 642 41.74 -53.17 -1.45
N ILE A 643 42.99 -53.11 -1.91
CA ILE A 643 43.63 -54.29 -2.55
C ILE A 643 44.17 -55.20 -1.47
N LEU A 644 43.69 -56.46 -1.40
CA LEU A 644 44.20 -57.49 -0.54
C LEU A 644 45.11 -58.41 -1.35
N GLN A 645 46.31 -58.66 -0.79
CA GLN A 645 47.26 -59.62 -1.35
C GLN A 645 47.80 -60.52 -0.24
N PHE A 646 47.94 -61.82 -0.51
CA PHE A 646 48.68 -62.73 0.34
C PHE A 646 50.08 -62.86 -0.17
N LEU A 647 51.06 -62.30 0.54
CA LEU A 647 52.47 -62.27 0.18
C LEU A 647 53.31 -62.77 1.37
N ASP A 648 54.25 -63.71 1.14
CA ASP A 648 55.22 -64.16 2.16
C ASP A 648 54.58 -64.57 3.52
N ASN A 649 53.48 -65.32 3.48
CA ASN A 649 52.69 -65.73 4.65
C ASN A 649 52.05 -64.55 5.43
N GLN A 650 51.81 -63.43 4.77
CA GLN A 650 51.18 -62.28 5.36
C GLN A 650 50.02 -61.77 4.44
N VAL A 651 49.00 -61.19 5.04
CA VAL A 651 48.00 -60.43 4.30
C VAL A 651 48.38 -58.97 4.27
N VAL A 652 48.51 -58.43 3.07
CA VAL A 652 48.79 -57.03 2.85
C VAL A 652 47.51 -56.35 2.32
N ILE A 653 47.06 -55.35 3.02
CA ILE A 653 45.93 -54.49 2.58
C ILE A 653 46.51 -53.14 2.22
N THR A 654 46.33 -52.73 0.97
CA THR A 654 46.77 -51.44 0.45
C THR A 654 45.54 -50.55 0.18
N PHE A 655 45.59 -49.31 0.66
CA PHE A 655 44.52 -48.36 0.56
C PHE A 655 44.82 -47.33 -0.56
N ASP A 656 43.76 -46.83 -1.16
CA ASP A 656 43.87 -45.73 -2.12
C ASP A 656 44.17 -44.44 -1.40
N LYS A 657 45.16 -43.67 -1.90
CA LYS A 657 45.61 -42.40 -1.37
C LYS A 657 45.06 -41.22 -2.18
N THR A 658 44.29 -41.46 -3.22
CA THR A 658 43.83 -40.38 -4.12
C THR A 658 42.79 -39.46 -3.49
N CYS A 659 42.13 -39.91 -2.45
CA CYS A 659 41.19 -39.05 -1.71
C CYS A 659 41.89 -38.36 -0.53
N PRO A 660 42.11 -37.05 -0.60
CA PRO A 660 42.87 -36.32 0.46
C PRO A 660 42.09 -36.19 1.77
N ARG A 661 40.78 -36.57 1.80
CA ARG A 661 39.94 -36.47 2.98
C ARG A 661 39.97 -37.71 3.87
N PHE A 662 40.60 -38.82 3.40
CA PHE A 662 40.75 -40.00 4.25
C PHE A 662 41.75 -39.73 5.36
N TYR A 663 41.32 -39.96 6.59
CA TYR A 663 42.13 -39.84 7.77
C TYR A 663 42.82 -41.17 8.13
N LYS A 664 42.08 -42.27 8.12
CA LYS A 664 42.57 -43.61 8.41
C LYS A 664 41.52 -44.68 8.06
N TYR A 665 41.98 -45.93 8.05
CA TYR A 665 41.12 -47.10 7.86
C TYR A 665 41.15 -47.94 9.12
N LYS A 666 39.98 -48.21 9.69
CA LYS A 666 39.77 -49.15 10.78
C LYS A 666 39.67 -50.57 10.20
N ILE A 667 40.47 -51.51 10.70
CA ILE A 667 40.48 -52.87 10.20
C ILE A 667 40.06 -53.85 11.28
N ILE A 668 39.16 -54.71 10.92
CA ILE A 668 38.71 -55.84 11.73
C ILE A 668 38.87 -57.10 10.89
N ARG A 669 39.49 -58.16 11.47
CA ARG A 669 39.63 -59.47 10.87
C ARG A 669 38.74 -60.49 11.56
N TYR A 670 37.98 -61.27 10.80
CA TYR A 670 37.28 -62.43 11.25
C TYR A 670 38.02 -63.67 10.76
N ASP A 671 38.31 -64.59 11.68
CA ASP A 671 38.96 -65.86 11.40
C ASP A 671 37.91 -66.98 11.38
N TYR A 672 37.77 -67.67 10.23
CA TYR A 672 36.79 -68.70 10.05
C TYR A 672 37.15 -70.01 10.82
N ALA A 673 38.46 -70.33 11.07
CA ALA A 673 38.85 -71.54 11.73
C ALA A 673 38.60 -71.46 13.23
N THR A 674 38.71 -70.32 13.83
CA THR A 674 38.52 -70.13 15.28
C THR A 674 37.22 -69.45 15.66
N HIS A 675 36.44 -68.98 14.67
CA HIS A 675 35.25 -68.16 14.85
C HIS A 675 35.45 -66.91 15.71
N THR A 676 36.65 -66.31 15.58
CA THR A 676 37.04 -65.14 16.38
C THR A 676 37.14 -63.85 15.53
N THR A 677 36.72 -62.72 16.12
CA THR A 677 36.89 -61.41 15.56
C THR A 677 38.01 -60.69 16.25
N VAL A 678 38.96 -60.16 15.48
CA VAL A 678 40.12 -59.44 15.96
C VAL A 678 40.15 -58.03 15.44
N TYR A 679 40.21 -57.04 16.33
CA TYR A 679 40.46 -55.64 15.94
C TYR A 679 41.96 -55.52 15.63
N CYS A 680 42.28 -55.16 14.38
CA CYS A 680 43.66 -55.08 13.88
C CYS A 680 44.29 -53.67 14.03
N GLY A 681 43.46 -52.66 14.27
CA GLY A 681 43.93 -51.29 14.42
C GLY A 681 43.43 -50.33 13.36
N GLU A 682 44.00 -49.12 13.31
CA GLU A 682 43.67 -48.04 12.39
C GLU A 682 44.93 -47.59 11.62
N TYR A 683 44.84 -47.55 10.30
CA TYR A 683 45.98 -47.36 9.41
C TYR A 683 45.71 -46.29 8.35
N LEU A 684 46.78 -45.57 7.92
CA LEU A 684 46.70 -44.50 6.93
C LEU A 684 46.91 -44.98 5.49
N GLU A 685 47.84 -45.91 5.29
CA GLU A 685 48.32 -46.24 3.94
C GLU A 685 48.32 -47.75 3.66
N ARG A 686 48.76 -48.55 4.60
CA ARG A 686 48.98 -49.97 4.41
C ARG A 686 48.82 -50.66 5.75
N PHE A 687 48.22 -51.83 5.72
CA PHE A 687 48.19 -52.76 6.83
C PHE A 687 48.81 -54.07 6.43
N VAL A 688 49.65 -54.66 7.30
CA VAL A 688 50.23 -55.96 7.10
C VAL A 688 49.83 -56.85 8.28
N ASP A 689 49.10 -57.92 8.00
CA ASP A 689 48.77 -58.93 9.00
C ASP A 689 49.72 -60.13 8.88
N SER A 690 50.64 -60.22 9.81
CA SER A 690 51.56 -61.37 9.95
C SER A 690 51.05 -62.49 10.83
N LYS A 691 49.85 -62.34 11.41
CA LYS A 691 49.18 -63.32 12.27
C LYS A 691 48.17 -64.17 11.50
N VAL A 692 48.46 -64.47 10.26
CA VAL A 692 47.62 -65.30 9.37
C VAL A 692 48.42 -66.49 8.92
N GLU A 693 47.68 -67.60 8.70
CA GLU A 693 48.27 -68.87 8.25
C GLU A 693 47.86 -69.15 6.79
N LYS A 694 48.79 -69.72 6.03
CA LYS A 694 48.53 -70.15 4.67
C LYS A 694 47.48 -71.20 4.68
N ASN A 695 46.47 -71.15 3.80
CA ASN A 695 45.35 -72.07 3.65
C ASN A 695 44.25 -71.98 4.72
N LYS A 696 44.25 -70.90 5.52
CA LYS A 696 43.10 -70.52 6.34
C LYS A 696 42.30 -69.38 5.72
N ASN A 697 40.99 -69.31 6.05
CA ASN A 697 40.07 -68.35 5.50
C ASN A 697 39.87 -67.20 6.48
N TYR A 698 40.00 -65.99 5.98
CA TYR A 698 39.83 -64.74 6.75
C TYR A 698 38.91 -63.79 6.03
N ILE A 699 38.10 -63.02 6.77
CA ILE A 699 37.37 -61.90 6.28
C ILE A 699 37.91 -60.65 6.91
N TYR A 700 38.28 -59.66 6.09
CA TYR A 700 38.66 -58.32 6.55
C TYR A 700 37.56 -57.36 6.31
N THR A 701 37.09 -56.70 7.36
CA THR A 701 36.18 -55.55 7.31
C THR A 701 36.99 -54.27 7.43
N VAL A 702 37.03 -53.49 6.39
CA VAL A 702 37.79 -52.26 6.30
C VAL A 702 36.80 -51.09 6.32
N THR A 703 36.83 -50.31 7.39
CA THR A 703 35.95 -49.17 7.59
C THR A 703 36.73 -47.88 7.38
N PRO A 704 36.49 -47.12 6.31
CA PRO A 704 37.11 -45.85 6.08
C PRO A 704 36.63 -44.80 7.09
N ILE A 705 37.55 -44.02 7.65
CA ILE A 705 37.28 -42.94 8.59
C ILE A 705 37.95 -41.69 7.99
N PHE A 706 37.23 -40.63 7.89
CA PHE A 706 37.73 -39.35 7.41
C PHE A 706 37.31 -38.18 8.30
N ASN A 707 38.01 -37.09 8.28
CA ASN A 707 37.60 -35.85 8.90
C ASN A 707 36.87 -35.00 7.87
N ASP A 708 35.71 -34.43 8.28
CA ASP A 708 35.11 -33.37 7.52
C ASP A 708 35.93 -32.08 7.57
N THR A 709 35.54 -31.07 6.82
CA THR A 709 36.24 -29.78 6.79
C THR A 709 36.25 -29.01 8.11
N LEU A 710 35.45 -29.49 9.08
CA LEU A 710 35.28 -28.90 10.42
C LEU A 710 36.03 -29.71 11.50
N GLY A 711 36.73 -30.77 11.09
CA GLY A 711 37.49 -31.65 11.99
C GLY A 711 36.63 -32.77 12.67
N ASN A 712 35.36 -32.93 12.29
CA ASN A 712 34.56 -34.02 12.83
C ASN A 712 34.92 -35.33 12.12
N THR A 713 34.94 -36.39 12.87
CA THR A 713 35.21 -37.74 12.35
C THR A 713 33.93 -38.38 11.81
N ILE A 714 33.95 -38.80 10.55
CA ILE A 714 32.85 -39.50 9.88
C ILE A 714 33.33 -40.88 9.48
N THR A 715 32.48 -41.87 9.77
CA THR A 715 32.74 -43.29 9.43
C THR A 715 31.86 -43.69 8.24
N LEU A 716 32.50 -44.15 7.17
CA LEU A 716 31.80 -44.65 5.98
C LEU A 716 31.42 -46.13 6.13
N PRO A 717 30.49 -46.64 5.30
CA PRO A 717 30.17 -48.07 5.26
C PRO A 717 31.40 -48.91 5.09
N ALA A 718 31.47 -50.00 5.82
CA ALA A 718 32.60 -50.90 5.78
C ALA A 718 32.62 -51.68 4.46
N ILE A 719 33.82 -51.91 3.94
CA ILE A 719 34.09 -52.78 2.80
C ILE A 719 34.57 -54.11 3.30
N THR A 720 33.87 -55.20 2.95
CA THR A 720 34.25 -56.54 3.34
C THR A 720 34.99 -57.22 2.20
N THR A 721 36.12 -57.80 2.49
CA THR A 721 36.90 -58.55 1.50
C THR A 721 37.40 -59.87 2.12
N LYS A 722 37.49 -60.90 1.30
CA LYS A 722 37.77 -62.27 1.72
C LYS A 722 39.11 -62.72 1.13
N ILE A 723 39.83 -63.52 1.89
CA ILE A 723 41.04 -64.17 1.41
C ILE A 723 41.04 -65.64 1.86
N GLY A 724 41.36 -66.61 0.97
CA GLY A 724 41.39 -68.05 1.20
C GLY A 724 40.64 -68.83 0.09
N GLU A 725 40.84 -70.17 0.04
CA GLU A 725 40.15 -71.00 -0.91
C GLU A 725 38.84 -71.51 -0.32
N ASN A 726 37.74 -71.58 -1.11
CA ASN A 726 36.42 -72.11 -0.78
C ASN A 726 35.61 -71.41 0.32
N ILE A 727 35.62 -70.08 0.34
CA ILE A 727 34.64 -69.35 1.18
C ILE A 727 33.28 -69.39 0.47
N ILE A 728 32.31 -70.11 1.00
CA ILE A 728 30.91 -70.07 0.57
C ILE A 728 30.36 -68.74 0.97
N ASP A 729 29.67 -68.05 0.03
CA ASP A 729 29.10 -66.73 0.24
C ASP A 729 27.87 -66.82 1.17
N ASP A 730 28.09 -66.84 2.46
CA ASP A 730 27.02 -66.82 3.46
C ASP A 730 26.72 -65.35 3.80
N ASN A 731 25.90 -64.72 2.95
CA ASN A 731 25.39 -63.37 3.17
C ASN A 731 24.61 -63.19 4.49
N LYS A 732 24.35 -64.26 5.22
CA LYS A 732 23.68 -64.25 6.53
C LYS A 732 24.56 -63.82 7.70
N ILE A 733 25.88 -63.85 7.56
CA ILE A 733 26.81 -63.50 8.67
C ILE A 733 27.08 -61.99 8.71
N LEU A 734 26.77 -61.25 7.64
CA LEU A 734 27.10 -59.82 7.53
C LEU A 734 25.98 -58.88 7.95
N ASP A 735 24.77 -59.41 8.20
CA ASP A 735 23.60 -58.59 8.57
C ASP A 735 23.45 -58.34 10.08
N LYS A 736 24.33 -58.90 10.94
CA LYS A 736 24.32 -58.58 12.37
C LYS A 736 25.43 -57.57 12.72
N PRO A 737 25.12 -56.58 13.50
CA PRO A 737 26.14 -55.67 14.05
C PRO A 737 27.17 -56.45 14.86
N TRP A 738 28.45 -56.15 14.74
CA TRP A 738 29.58 -56.86 15.39
C TRP A 738 29.51 -56.84 16.92
N TRP A 739 28.66 -55.99 17.53
CA TRP A 739 28.40 -56.01 18.98
C TRP A 739 27.38 -57.06 19.43
N ASP A 740 26.78 -57.74 18.52
CA ASP A 740 25.87 -58.87 18.83
C ASP A 740 26.59 -60.25 18.79
N TYR A 741 27.93 -60.24 18.68
CA TYR A 741 28.79 -61.43 18.78
C TYR A 741 29.61 -61.39 20.04
#